data_5de13866da16f4108f6e7471fd463b92
#
_entry.id   5de13866da16f4108f6e7471fd463b92
#
_cell.length_a   1.000
_cell.length_b   1.000
_cell.length_c   1.000
_cell.angle_alpha   90.00
_cell.angle_beta   90.00
_cell.angle_gamma   90.00
#
_symmetry.space_group_name_H-M   'P 1'
#
loop_
_entity.id
_entity.type
_entity.pdbx_description
1 polymer ?
#
loop_
_entity_poly.entity_id
_entity_poly.type
_entity_poly.pdbx_seq_one_letter_code
_entity_poly.pdbx_strand_id
1 'polypeptide(L)'
;MRCWAKRVRRWTPALLLAGSIAQGAPADTSERSPANASFTQQFCLACHNSSAKTGGLALDIPGLGDVEGHPEVWEGVLRRVRARQMPPAGMPRPDERTYDEIVASLEKPLDRAAAAHPNPGRTDTFRRLNRTEYRNAVRDLLALDIDVASLLPSDESSHGFDNVTVGDLSPTLLDRYVSAAEKISRVAVGRPSRSPDGATIRVPPDLTQEEHIEGLPIGTRGGAVVPYTFPLDGEYEFTIRLTRDRNEDIEGLRDPHDIELLLDKKRVEVFTVEPPRGENPPAADQHLKIRVPVKAGPHEIGVAFLKKPSALLETERQPYQAHFNYYRHPRIQPAVYSVSVVGPYEATGPGETPSRQRIFVCRPSRPSEEEGCAQSILETLARHAYRRPVTAADVEGPLNFYREARAEGDFEAGIEMALRAVLVSPEFLFRVERDPAGVAPGMAYRISDLELATRLSFFLWSSIPDDELLDAAVRGDLKKPAVLEQQARRMLADERSRSLVTNFASQWLYLRNLDSMTPDMRLFPDFDDNLRQAFRQETELFFESILREDRSILDLLSADYTFVNERLAKHYGIPNIYGSRFRRISLDKDSKRGGLLRHGSILTVTSYATRTSPVIRGKWVLSNLLGTPPPPPLPDVPSLENTVGEGLSVRERLAQHRANPVCASCHNLIDPPGFALENYDAVGRWRTVEEGRPIDTAGGLPDGSEFEGVAGLQQGLLNRPELFAGALTEKLLTFALGRGVEYYDAAAVRDVVRNAKAENYRFSALLVGVAKSTPFQMRRSR
;
A
#
# COMPACT_ATOMS: atom_id res chain seq x y z
N MET A 1 -37.74 -49.42 14.00
CA MET A 1 -38.92 -50.11 14.59
C MET A 1 -40.13 -49.21 14.52
N ARG A 2 -41.22 -49.73 13.87
CA ARG A 2 -42.64 -49.30 13.87
C ARG A 2 -42.93 -47.84 13.40
N CYS A 3 -43.35 -47.58 12.15
CA CYS A 3 -44.65 -47.94 11.47
C CYS A 3 -45.89 -47.43 12.19
N TRP A 4 -46.63 -46.52 11.50
CA TRP A 4 -48.10 -46.49 11.30
C TRP A 4 -48.42 -45.22 10.51
N ALA A 5 -48.82 -45.15 9.27
CA ALA A 5 -49.90 -45.70 8.41
C ALA A 5 -51.28 -45.03 8.59
N LYS A 6 -51.67 -44.34 7.53
CA LYS A 6 -52.99 -44.19 6.90
C LYS A 6 -54.17 -43.50 7.63
N ARG A 7 -54.73 -42.49 6.93
CA ARG A 7 -56.15 -42.57 6.49
C ARG A 7 -56.45 -41.60 5.36
N VAL A 8 -56.94 -42.20 4.29
CA VAL A 8 -57.56 -41.61 3.10
C VAL A 8 -59.02 -41.32 3.38
N ARG A 9 -59.58 -40.22 2.92
CA ARG A 9 -61.00 -40.10 2.55
C ARG A 9 -61.17 -39.33 1.26
N ARG A 10 -61.66 -40.00 0.27
CA ARG A 10 -62.24 -39.52 -1.00
C ARG A 10 -63.59 -38.88 -0.78
N TRP A 11 -63.89 -37.82 -1.50
CA TRP A 11 -65.22 -37.51 -2.05
C TRP A 11 -65.05 -36.58 -3.26
N THR A 12 -65.57 -36.94 -4.42
CA THR A 12 -65.83 -36.20 -5.68
C THR A 12 -67.34 -36.27 -5.89
N PRO A 13 -67.96 -35.59 -6.92
CA PRO A 13 -67.69 -34.33 -7.63
C PRO A 13 -68.94 -33.42 -7.73
N ALA A 14 -68.74 -32.19 -8.19
CA ALA A 14 -69.84 -31.45 -8.86
C ALA A 14 -69.23 -30.51 -9.91
N LEU A 15 -69.57 -30.75 -11.17
CA LEU A 15 -69.35 -29.87 -12.32
C LEU A 15 -70.17 -28.57 -12.16
N LEU A 16 -69.53 -27.43 -12.42
CA LEU A 16 -70.15 -26.23 -12.98
C LEU A 16 -69.23 -25.58 -13.96
N LEU A 17 -69.59 -25.57 -15.22
CA LEU A 17 -69.00 -24.81 -16.31
C LEU A 17 -69.22 -23.29 -16.03
N ALA A 18 -68.13 -22.51 -15.97
CA ALA A 18 -68.17 -21.09 -16.25
C ALA A 18 -66.93 -20.77 -17.08
N GLY A 19 -67.15 -20.36 -18.31
CA GLY A 19 -66.09 -19.91 -19.20
C GLY A 19 -65.45 -18.66 -18.66
N SER A 20 -64.13 -18.70 -18.50
CA SER A 20 -63.28 -17.53 -18.26
C SER A 20 -62.29 -17.40 -19.38
N ILE A 21 -62.40 -16.29 -20.06
CA ILE A 21 -61.46 -15.79 -21.04
C ILE A 21 -60.07 -15.79 -20.44
N ALA A 22 -59.20 -16.62 -20.95
CA ALA A 22 -57.79 -16.59 -20.64
C ALA A 22 -57.21 -15.27 -21.26
N GLN A 23 -57.05 -14.25 -20.42
CA GLN A 23 -56.10 -13.17 -20.72
C GLN A 23 -54.71 -13.80 -20.63
N GLY A 24 -54.07 -13.95 -21.79
CA GLY A 24 -52.68 -14.35 -21.90
C GLY A 24 -51.84 -13.35 -21.09
N ALA A 25 -51.08 -13.86 -20.13
CA ALA A 25 -49.96 -13.13 -19.56
C ALA A 25 -49.03 -12.69 -20.72
N PRO A 26 -48.53 -11.47 -20.72
CA PRO A 26 -47.55 -11.08 -21.72
C PRO A 26 -46.34 -12.02 -21.59
N ALA A 27 -46.04 -12.71 -22.68
CA ALA A 27 -44.78 -13.43 -22.82
C ALA A 27 -43.67 -12.42 -22.58
N ASP A 28 -42.82 -12.71 -21.59
CA ASP A 28 -41.61 -11.93 -21.26
C ASP A 28 -40.64 -12.07 -22.44
N THR A 29 -40.76 -11.16 -23.41
CA THR A 29 -39.80 -11.02 -24.50
C THR A 29 -38.68 -10.10 -24.04
N SER A 30 -37.81 -10.61 -23.18
CA SER A 30 -36.47 -10.07 -23.03
C SER A 30 -35.64 -10.47 -24.28
N GLU A 31 -36.05 -9.93 -25.45
CA GLU A 31 -35.30 -10.13 -26.69
C GLU A 31 -33.96 -9.37 -26.58
N ARG A 32 -32.87 -10.09 -26.95
CA ARG A 32 -31.57 -9.46 -27.24
C ARG A 32 -31.81 -8.21 -28.06
N SER A 33 -31.20 -7.09 -27.68
CA SER A 33 -31.10 -5.96 -28.61
C SER A 33 -30.57 -6.52 -29.94
N PRO A 34 -31.22 -6.25 -31.08
CA PRO A 34 -30.79 -6.79 -32.38
C PRO A 34 -29.30 -6.57 -32.66
N ALA A 35 -28.74 -5.48 -32.18
CA ALA A 35 -27.31 -5.15 -32.28
C ALA A 35 -26.42 -6.12 -31.47
N ASN A 36 -26.82 -6.49 -30.27
CA ASN A 36 -26.05 -7.43 -29.43
C ASN A 36 -26.05 -8.84 -30.00
N ALA A 37 -27.16 -9.29 -30.53
CA ALA A 37 -27.29 -10.59 -31.15
C ALA A 37 -26.43 -10.70 -32.43
N SER A 38 -26.47 -9.69 -33.29
CA SER A 38 -25.69 -9.66 -34.54
C SER A 38 -24.18 -9.59 -34.24
N PHE A 39 -23.77 -8.74 -33.32
CA PHE A 39 -22.36 -8.61 -32.87
C PHE A 39 -21.84 -9.93 -32.31
N THR A 40 -22.59 -10.55 -31.38
CA THR A 40 -22.21 -11.83 -30.76
C THR A 40 -22.06 -12.92 -31.80
N GLN A 41 -22.99 -13.01 -32.73
CA GLN A 41 -22.94 -13.99 -33.79
C GLN A 41 -21.75 -13.81 -34.72
N GLN A 42 -21.46 -12.58 -35.10
CA GLN A 42 -20.38 -12.27 -36.04
C GLN A 42 -18.99 -12.40 -35.45
N PHE A 43 -18.79 -11.98 -34.19
CA PHE A 43 -17.46 -11.77 -33.62
C PHE A 43 -17.12 -12.68 -32.42
N CYS A 44 -18.10 -13.37 -31.82
CA CYS A 44 -17.88 -14.14 -30.59
C CYS A 44 -18.11 -15.63 -30.74
N LEU A 45 -19.20 -16.05 -31.45
CA LEU A 45 -19.65 -17.46 -31.46
C LEU A 45 -18.70 -18.42 -32.15
N ALA A 46 -17.79 -17.97 -33.00
CA ALA A 46 -16.77 -18.84 -33.60
C ALA A 46 -15.89 -19.53 -32.53
N CYS A 47 -15.63 -18.86 -31.40
CA CYS A 47 -14.78 -19.35 -30.31
C CYS A 47 -15.57 -19.63 -29.02
N HIS A 48 -16.59 -18.82 -28.73
CA HIS A 48 -17.36 -18.88 -27.48
C HIS A 48 -18.72 -19.53 -27.69
N ASN A 49 -18.72 -20.79 -28.08
CA ASN A 49 -19.91 -21.63 -28.25
C ASN A 49 -19.86 -22.87 -27.35
N SER A 50 -20.97 -23.58 -27.23
CA SER A 50 -21.11 -24.75 -26.36
C SER A 50 -20.17 -25.91 -26.70
N SER A 51 -19.65 -25.96 -27.95
CA SER A 51 -18.70 -26.99 -28.39
C SER A 51 -17.23 -26.60 -28.07
N ALA A 52 -16.84 -25.37 -28.39
CA ALA A 52 -15.46 -24.90 -28.24
C ALA A 52 -15.15 -24.41 -26.84
N LYS A 53 -16.07 -23.70 -26.19
CA LYS A 53 -15.95 -23.13 -24.84
C LYS A 53 -14.60 -22.43 -24.56
N THR A 54 -14.09 -21.73 -25.56
CA THR A 54 -12.77 -21.04 -25.40
C THR A 54 -12.77 -20.14 -24.19
N GLY A 55 -11.77 -20.30 -23.32
CA GLY A 55 -11.72 -19.57 -22.04
C GLY A 55 -12.84 -19.90 -21.05
N GLY A 56 -13.52 -21.07 -21.23
CA GLY A 56 -14.62 -21.50 -20.37
C GLY A 56 -15.97 -20.83 -20.67
N LEU A 57 -16.05 -19.97 -21.70
CA LEU A 57 -17.22 -19.15 -22.01
C LEU A 57 -17.97 -19.73 -23.23
N ALA A 58 -19.30 -19.89 -23.08
CA ALA A 58 -20.22 -20.21 -24.18
C ALA A 58 -21.34 -19.18 -24.20
N LEU A 59 -21.53 -18.48 -25.32
CA LEU A 59 -22.51 -17.41 -25.50
C LEU A 59 -23.76 -17.85 -26.31
N ASP A 60 -23.80 -19.11 -26.78
CA ASP A 60 -24.91 -19.72 -27.49
C ASP A 60 -25.93 -20.43 -26.58
N ILE A 61 -25.76 -20.35 -25.25
CA ILE A 61 -26.66 -20.96 -24.28
C ILE A 61 -28.03 -20.25 -24.32
N PRO A 62 -29.15 -21.02 -24.42
CA PRO A 62 -30.48 -20.42 -24.36
C PRO A 62 -30.70 -19.59 -23.10
N GLY A 63 -31.28 -18.39 -23.22
CA GLY A 63 -31.54 -17.48 -22.13
C GLY A 63 -30.39 -16.51 -21.81
N LEU A 64 -29.15 -16.82 -22.17
CA LEU A 64 -27.98 -15.93 -21.90
C LEU A 64 -28.06 -14.61 -22.70
N GLY A 65 -28.97 -14.50 -23.68
CA GLY A 65 -29.25 -13.26 -24.38
C GLY A 65 -29.84 -12.14 -23.52
N ASP A 66 -30.40 -12.48 -22.37
CA ASP A 66 -30.83 -11.54 -21.34
C ASP A 66 -29.58 -11.00 -20.57
N VAL A 67 -29.19 -9.79 -20.93
CA VAL A 67 -28.00 -9.12 -20.32
C VAL A 67 -28.25 -8.80 -18.85
N GLU A 68 -29.46 -8.38 -18.50
CA GLU A 68 -29.85 -7.99 -17.13
C GLU A 68 -30.00 -9.24 -16.23
N GLY A 69 -30.40 -10.36 -16.75
CA GLY A 69 -30.53 -11.62 -16.02
C GLY A 69 -29.21 -12.37 -15.79
N HIS A 70 -28.15 -12.03 -16.56
CA HIS A 70 -26.83 -12.69 -16.46
C HIS A 70 -25.68 -11.71 -16.31
N PRO A 71 -25.69 -10.82 -15.31
CA PRO A 71 -24.71 -9.75 -15.17
C PRO A 71 -23.28 -10.27 -15.00
N GLU A 72 -23.06 -11.39 -14.32
CA GLU A 72 -21.73 -11.97 -14.11
C GLU A 72 -21.01 -12.26 -15.44
N VAL A 73 -21.72 -12.86 -16.38
CA VAL A 73 -21.17 -13.19 -17.70
C VAL A 73 -20.96 -11.93 -18.53
N TRP A 74 -21.96 -11.04 -18.57
CA TRP A 74 -21.93 -9.87 -19.45
C TRP A 74 -21.01 -8.77 -18.96
N GLU A 75 -20.77 -8.62 -17.65
CA GLU A 75 -19.72 -7.75 -17.13
C GLU A 75 -18.32 -8.24 -17.54
N GLY A 76 -18.11 -9.57 -17.53
CA GLY A 76 -16.88 -10.17 -18.03
C GLY A 76 -16.66 -9.92 -19.53
N VAL A 77 -17.71 -10.05 -20.34
CA VAL A 77 -17.70 -9.74 -21.78
C VAL A 77 -17.44 -8.25 -21.99
N LEU A 78 -18.20 -7.38 -21.33
CA LEU A 78 -18.08 -5.92 -21.41
C LEU A 78 -16.65 -5.45 -21.10
N ARG A 79 -16.04 -5.95 -20.01
CA ARG A 79 -14.65 -5.62 -19.63
C ARG A 79 -13.67 -5.88 -20.77
N ARG A 80 -13.79 -7.05 -21.46
CA ARG A 80 -12.89 -7.45 -22.55
C ARG A 80 -13.14 -6.65 -23.83
N VAL A 81 -14.40 -6.42 -24.16
CA VAL A 81 -14.80 -5.64 -25.35
C VAL A 81 -14.43 -4.17 -25.18
N ARG A 82 -14.65 -3.60 -24.00
CA ARG A 82 -14.28 -2.22 -23.67
C ARG A 82 -12.77 -2.00 -23.74
N ALA A 83 -11.98 -2.96 -23.27
CA ALA A 83 -10.52 -2.94 -23.38
C ALA A 83 -10.01 -3.32 -24.78
N ARG A 84 -10.90 -3.61 -25.75
CA ARG A 84 -10.56 -4.09 -27.10
C ARG A 84 -9.68 -5.35 -27.09
N GLN A 85 -9.77 -6.16 -26.05
CA GLN A 85 -9.07 -7.45 -25.98
C GLN A 85 -9.79 -8.56 -26.79
N MET A 86 -11.08 -8.38 -27.04
CA MET A 86 -11.89 -9.32 -27.80
C MET A 86 -12.65 -8.61 -28.94
N PRO A 87 -12.62 -9.15 -30.14
CA PRO A 87 -11.82 -10.30 -30.62
C PRO A 87 -10.32 -10.06 -30.46
N PRO A 88 -9.51 -11.14 -30.26
CA PRO A 88 -8.07 -10.99 -30.10
C PRO A 88 -7.40 -10.45 -31.37
N ALA A 89 -6.21 -9.84 -31.22
CA ALA A 89 -5.43 -9.36 -32.34
C ALA A 89 -5.16 -10.50 -33.36
N GLY A 90 -5.23 -10.20 -34.64
CA GLY A 90 -5.11 -11.19 -35.72
C GLY A 90 -6.42 -11.90 -36.13
N MET A 91 -7.50 -11.70 -35.38
CA MET A 91 -8.85 -12.15 -35.79
C MET A 91 -9.64 -10.99 -36.42
N PRO A 92 -10.69 -11.25 -37.20
CA PRO A 92 -11.61 -10.22 -37.70
C PRO A 92 -12.14 -9.38 -36.52
N ARG A 93 -11.96 -8.07 -36.60
CA ARG A 93 -12.35 -7.13 -35.54
C ARG A 93 -13.33 -6.11 -36.07
N PRO A 94 -14.30 -5.65 -35.25
CA PRO A 94 -15.15 -4.52 -35.62
C PRO A 94 -14.35 -3.21 -35.67
N ASP A 95 -14.90 -2.19 -36.31
CA ASP A 95 -14.38 -0.83 -36.23
C ASP A 95 -14.67 -0.20 -34.85
N GLU A 96 -14.01 0.93 -34.55
CA GLU A 96 -14.13 1.59 -33.24
C GLU A 96 -15.56 2.05 -32.96
N ARG A 97 -16.28 2.50 -33.97
CA ARG A 97 -17.69 2.91 -33.82
C ARG A 97 -18.57 1.73 -33.39
N THR A 98 -18.41 0.60 -34.05
CA THR A 98 -19.13 -0.65 -33.69
C THR A 98 -18.78 -1.11 -32.28
N TYR A 99 -17.49 -0.99 -31.89
CA TYR A 99 -17.09 -1.27 -30.51
C TYR A 99 -17.78 -0.33 -29.49
N ASP A 100 -17.84 0.95 -29.76
CA ASP A 100 -18.47 1.91 -28.85
C ASP A 100 -19.99 1.69 -28.77
N GLU A 101 -20.65 1.37 -29.88
CA GLU A 101 -22.06 1.03 -29.93
C GLU A 101 -22.37 -0.21 -29.09
N ILE A 102 -21.58 -1.28 -29.20
CA ILE A 102 -21.80 -2.49 -28.41
C ILE A 102 -21.48 -2.29 -26.92
N VAL A 103 -20.43 -1.55 -26.59
CA VAL A 103 -20.11 -1.19 -25.19
C VAL A 103 -21.31 -0.43 -24.59
N ALA A 104 -21.80 0.61 -25.25
CA ALA A 104 -22.94 1.38 -24.76
C ALA A 104 -24.23 0.54 -24.63
N SER A 105 -24.45 -0.41 -25.53
CA SER A 105 -25.62 -1.29 -25.53
C SER A 105 -25.58 -2.34 -24.41
N LEU A 106 -24.40 -2.72 -23.92
CA LEU A 106 -24.22 -3.60 -22.79
C LEU A 106 -24.18 -2.85 -21.44
N GLU A 107 -23.56 -1.66 -21.39
CA GLU A 107 -23.46 -0.87 -20.15
C GLU A 107 -24.84 -0.44 -19.64
N LYS A 108 -25.71 0.07 -20.51
CA LYS A 108 -27.01 0.59 -20.10
C LYS A 108 -27.90 -0.44 -19.38
N PRO A 109 -28.13 -1.65 -19.89
CA PRO A 109 -28.92 -2.65 -19.16
C PRO A 109 -28.23 -3.15 -17.88
N LEU A 110 -26.90 -3.33 -17.91
CA LEU A 110 -26.15 -3.75 -16.70
C LEU A 110 -26.22 -2.69 -15.60
N ASP A 111 -26.07 -1.42 -15.93
CA ASP A 111 -26.19 -0.31 -14.96
C ASP A 111 -27.63 -0.18 -14.43
N ARG A 112 -28.67 -0.40 -15.27
CA ARG A 112 -30.07 -0.44 -14.82
C ARG A 112 -30.34 -1.59 -13.88
N ALA A 113 -29.86 -2.79 -14.21
CA ALA A 113 -30.01 -3.98 -13.35
C ALA A 113 -29.33 -3.76 -11.99
N ALA A 114 -28.11 -3.20 -11.98
CA ALA A 114 -27.40 -2.88 -10.75
C ALA A 114 -28.11 -1.80 -9.92
N ALA A 115 -28.75 -0.82 -10.54
CA ALA A 115 -29.51 0.21 -9.84
C ALA A 115 -30.85 -0.33 -9.29
N ALA A 116 -31.55 -1.22 -10.04
CA ALA A 116 -32.80 -1.84 -9.62
C ALA A 116 -32.59 -2.87 -8.48
N HIS A 117 -31.47 -3.60 -8.55
CA HIS A 117 -31.13 -4.67 -7.60
C HIS A 117 -29.72 -4.47 -7.06
N PRO A 118 -29.49 -3.49 -6.16
CA PRO A 118 -28.17 -3.19 -5.63
C PRO A 118 -27.55 -4.41 -4.95
N ASN A 119 -26.35 -4.79 -5.40
CA ASN A 119 -25.54 -5.82 -4.76
C ASN A 119 -24.22 -5.19 -4.29
N PRO A 120 -24.14 -4.68 -3.06
CA PRO A 120 -22.90 -4.09 -2.52
C PRO A 120 -21.83 -5.13 -2.17
N GLY A 121 -22.12 -6.42 -2.35
CA GLY A 121 -21.29 -7.48 -1.82
C GLY A 121 -21.30 -7.53 -0.29
N ARG A 122 -20.38 -8.32 0.24
CA ARG A 122 -20.21 -8.49 1.67
C ARG A 122 -18.75 -8.35 2.05
N THR A 123 -18.46 -7.52 3.02
CA THR A 123 -17.20 -7.47 3.75
C THR A 123 -17.27 -8.42 4.95
N ASP A 124 -16.14 -8.90 5.45
CA ASP A 124 -16.13 -9.71 6.66
C ASP A 124 -16.66 -8.94 7.85
N THR A 125 -17.38 -9.65 8.75
CA THR A 125 -17.93 -9.05 9.96
C THR A 125 -16.85 -8.55 10.90
N PHE A 126 -15.75 -9.29 11.00
CA PHE A 126 -14.59 -8.96 11.82
C PHE A 126 -13.37 -8.78 10.91
N ARG A 127 -12.81 -7.59 10.90
CA ARG A 127 -11.59 -7.27 10.17
C ARG A 127 -10.57 -6.71 11.14
N ARG A 128 -9.55 -7.50 11.42
CA ARG A 128 -8.44 -7.10 12.27
C ARG A 128 -7.70 -5.90 11.64
N LEU A 129 -7.18 -5.01 12.45
CA LEU A 129 -6.25 -4.00 11.98
C LEU A 129 -4.97 -4.70 11.49
N ASN A 130 -4.54 -4.39 10.29
CA ASN A 130 -3.22 -4.81 9.83
C ASN A 130 -2.13 -4.02 10.56
N ARG A 131 -0.87 -4.41 10.38
CA ARG A 131 0.27 -3.80 11.06
C ARG A 131 0.35 -2.27 10.87
N THR A 132 0.11 -1.77 9.66
CA THR A 132 0.10 -0.33 9.37
C THR A 132 -1.06 0.39 10.03
N GLU A 133 -2.27 -0.18 9.95
CA GLU A 133 -3.48 0.37 10.58
C GLU A 133 -3.35 0.40 12.11
N TYR A 134 -2.77 -0.64 12.72
CA TYR A 134 -2.50 -0.70 14.15
C TYR A 134 -1.51 0.39 14.59
N ARG A 135 -0.37 0.56 13.88
CA ARG A 135 0.58 1.63 14.14
C ARG A 135 -0.07 3.01 14.12
N ASN A 136 -0.81 3.29 13.04
CA ASN A 136 -1.48 4.57 12.86
C ASN A 136 -2.57 4.80 13.92
N ALA A 137 -3.33 3.76 14.27
CA ALA A 137 -4.35 3.85 15.33
C ALA A 137 -3.72 4.14 16.69
N VAL A 138 -2.60 3.51 17.05
CA VAL A 138 -1.85 3.79 18.28
C VAL A 138 -1.30 5.23 18.27
N ARG A 139 -0.70 5.67 17.15
CA ARG A 139 -0.22 7.05 17.01
C ARG A 139 -1.33 8.06 17.26
N ASP A 140 -2.48 7.87 16.63
CA ASP A 140 -3.57 8.85 16.72
C ASP A 140 -4.33 8.77 18.05
N LEU A 141 -4.38 7.58 18.68
CA LEU A 141 -4.95 7.39 20.00
C LEU A 141 -4.09 7.98 21.10
N LEU A 142 -2.77 7.75 21.05
CA LEU A 142 -1.83 8.01 22.15
C LEU A 142 -0.79 9.08 21.84
N ALA A 143 -0.80 9.70 20.66
CA ALA A 143 0.28 10.58 20.20
C ALA A 143 1.67 9.90 20.31
N LEU A 144 1.75 8.60 20.02
CA LEU A 144 2.94 7.77 20.15
C LEU A 144 3.22 7.02 18.84
N ASP A 145 4.33 7.34 18.19
CA ASP A 145 4.80 6.54 17.07
C ASP A 145 5.61 5.33 17.56
N ILE A 146 5.31 4.17 17.02
CA ILE A 146 5.91 2.90 17.43
C ILE A 146 6.60 2.20 16.27
N ASP A 147 7.69 1.50 16.53
CA ASP A 147 8.25 0.55 15.59
C ASP A 147 7.41 -0.74 15.57
N VAL A 148 6.33 -0.70 14.80
CA VAL A 148 5.40 -1.82 14.71
C VAL A 148 6.06 -3.08 14.12
N ALA A 149 7.14 -2.93 13.33
CA ALA A 149 7.83 -4.07 12.71
C ALA A 149 8.56 -4.95 13.73
N SER A 150 9.05 -4.34 14.82
CA SER A 150 9.64 -5.07 15.95
C SER A 150 8.59 -5.73 16.85
N LEU A 151 7.34 -5.27 16.82
CA LEU A 151 6.27 -5.73 17.70
C LEU A 151 5.40 -6.82 17.07
N LEU A 152 5.02 -6.65 15.80
CA LEU A 152 4.07 -7.50 15.11
C LEU A 152 4.66 -8.10 13.83
N PRO A 153 4.30 -9.34 13.47
CA PRO A 153 4.70 -9.93 12.19
C PRO A 153 4.06 -9.17 11.01
N SER A 154 4.59 -9.39 9.81
CA SER A 154 4.00 -8.87 8.58
C SER A 154 2.66 -9.55 8.30
N ASP A 155 1.71 -8.79 7.77
CA ASP A 155 0.45 -9.31 7.28
C ASP A 155 0.60 -9.94 5.89
N GLU A 156 -0.23 -10.94 5.59
CA GLU A 156 -0.33 -11.53 4.27
C GLU A 156 -1.06 -10.57 3.32
N SER A 157 -0.70 -10.63 2.04
CA SER A 157 -1.31 -9.79 1.00
C SER A 157 -2.20 -10.61 0.08
N SER A 158 -3.39 -10.10 -0.22
CA SER A 158 -4.29 -10.62 -1.24
C SER A 158 -4.80 -9.47 -2.12
N HIS A 159 -5.08 -9.75 -3.39
CA HIS A 159 -5.49 -8.74 -4.37
C HIS A 159 -4.55 -7.52 -4.47
N GLY A 160 -3.30 -7.66 -4.00
CA GLY A 160 -2.29 -6.61 -3.98
C GLY A 160 -2.26 -5.76 -2.72
N PHE A 161 -3.05 -6.08 -1.68
CA PHE A 161 -3.14 -5.32 -0.44
C PHE A 161 -3.14 -6.22 0.80
N ASP A 162 -2.49 -5.77 1.86
CA ASP A 162 -2.33 -6.46 3.14
C ASP A 162 -3.53 -6.27 4.11
N ASN A 163 -4.52 -5.50 3.71
CA ASN A 163 -5.76 -5.28 4.47
C ASN A 163 -6.94 -6.15 3.99
N VAL A 164 -6.71 -7.07 3.05
CA VAL A 164 -7.74 -7.94 2.47
C VAL A 164 -7.86 -9.27 3.20
N THR A 165 -6.75 -9.84 3.69
CA THR A 165 -6.70 -11.17 4.33
C THR A 165 -6.44 -11.08 5.84
N VAL A 166 -7.24 -10.28 6.56
CA VAL A 166 -6.99 -9.96 7.98
C VAL A 166 -8.10 -10.46 8.93
N GLY A 167 -8.71 -11.61 8.60
CA GLY A 167 -9.80 -12.18 9.41
C GLY A 167 -9.34 -12.94 10.67
N ASP A 168 -8.17 -13.58 10.61
CA ASP A 168 -7.77 -14.55 11.63
C ASP A 168 -6.86 -13.96 12.72
N LEU A 169 -7.07 -14.41 13.96
CA LEU A 169 -6.24 -14.10 15.10
C LEU A 169 -5.73 -15.41 15.70
N SER A 170 -4.51 -15.81 15.32
CA SER A 170 -3.87 -16.97 15.89
C SER A 170 -3.45 -16.72 17.36
N PRO A 171 -3.33 -17.76 18.21
CA PRO A 171 -2.81 -17.61 19.59
C PRO A 171 -1.48 -16.87 19.64
N THR A 172 -0.55 -17.20 18.75
CA THR A 172 0.76 -16.52 18.66
C THR A 172 0.64 -15.04 18.35
N LEU A 173 -0.29 -14.66 17.45
CA LEU A 173 -0.51 -13.27 17.13
C LEU A 173 -1.17 -12.53 18.31
N LEU A 174 -2.08 -13.18 19.05
CA LEU A 174 -2.66 -12.61 20.26
C LEU A 174 -1.58 -12.32 21.32
N ASP A 175 -0.66 -13.27 21.55
CA ASP A 175 0.47 -13.06 22.47
C ASP A 175 1.35 -11.87 22.04
N ARG A 176 1.53 -11.66 20.73
CA ARG A 176 2.24 -10.50 20.21
C ARG A 176 1.49 -9.19 20.49
N TYR A 177 0.16 -9.16 20.33
CA TYR A 177 -0.64 -7.98 20.69
C TYR A 177 -0.60 -7.68 22.18
N VAL A 178 -0.66 -8.70 23.05
CA VAL A 178 -0.53 -8.54 24.51
C VAL A 178 0.83 -7.93 24.85
N SER A 179 1.91 -8.49 24.30
CA SER A 179 3.27 -7.98 24.50
C SER A 179 3.47 -6.56 23.95
N ALA A 180 2.87 -6.27 22.78
CA ALA A 180 2.91 -4.93 22.20
C ALA A 180 2.15 -3.93 23.09
N ALA A 181 0.94 -4.27 23.54
CA ALA A 181 0.15 -3.43 24.42
C ALA A 181 0.86 -3.11 25.73
N GLU A 182 1.59 -4.08 26.30
CA GLU A 182 2.42 -3.86 27.50
C GLU A 182 3.53 -2.84 27.25
N LYS A 183 4.27 -2.98 26.17
CA LYS A 183 5.35 -2.04 25.82
C LYS A 183 4.81 -0.64 25.52
N ILE A 184 3.74 -0.57 24.71
CA ILE A 184 3.10 0.68 24.30
C ILE A 184 2.55 1.43 25.51
N SER A 185 1.78 0.76 26.38
CA SER A 185 1.15 1.39 27.55
C SER A 185 2.22 1.92 28.52
N ARG A 186 3.30 1.16 28.75
CA ARG A 186 4.42 1.56 29.60
C ARG A 186 5.10 2.84 29.07
N VAL A 187 5.41 2.90 27.79
CA VAL A 187 6.02 4.07 27.16
C VAL A 187 5.08 5.27 27.16
N ALA A 188 3.79 5.04 26.84
CA ALA A 188 2.79 6.11 26.76
C ALA A 188 2.51 6.77 28.12
N VAL A 189 2.45 5.98 29.19
CA VAL A 189 2.24 6.47 30.56
C VAL A 189 3.55 6.97 31.19
N GLY A 190 4.70 6.47 30.72
CA GLY A 190 6.00 6.84 31.29
C GLY A 190 6.29 6.08 32.60
N ARG A 191 6.14 4.77 32.57
CA ARG A 191 6.43 3.93 33.75
C ARG A 191 7.85 3.36 33.68
N PRO A 192 8.59 3.36 34.80
CA PRO A 192 9.93 2.81 34.82
C PRO A 192 9.94 1.31 34.58
N SER A 193 10.93 0.87 33.82
CA SER A 193 11.30 -0.56 33.74
C SER A 193 12.06 -0.98 34.99
N ARG A 194 12.05 -2.29 35.31
CA ARG A 194 12.81 -2.85 36.43
C ARG A 194 14.34 -2.77 36.22
N SER A 195 14.76 -2.64 34.96
CA SER A 195 16.16 -2.49 34.55
C SER A 195 16.24 -1.51 33.39
N PRO A 196 17.42 -0.87 33.18
CA PRO A 196 17.63 -0.12 31.94
C PRO A 196 17.29 -1.00 30.74
N ASP A 197 16.52 -0.44 29.82
CA ASP A 197 16.17 -1.07 28.54
C ASP A 197 16.92 -0.35 27.42
N GLY A 198 16.96 -0.93 26.24
CA GLY A 198 17.70 -0.33 25.14
C GLY A 198 17.24 -0.75 23.77
N ALA A 199 17.51 0.12 22.83
CA ALA A 199 17.35 -0.16 21.42
C ALA A 199 18.67 -0.01 20.68
N THR A 200 18.91 -0.90 19.73
CA THR A 200 20.02 -0.80 18.79
C THR A 200 19.48 -0.63 17.40
N ILE A 201 19.72 0.52 16.81
CA ILE A 201 19.31 0.87 15.47
C ILE A 201 20.49 0.61 14.54
N ARG A 202 20.31 -0.29 13.58
CA ARG A 202 21.33 -0.64 12.60
C ARG A 202 21.17 0.19 11.34
N VAL A 203 22.26 0.73 10.85
CA VAL A 203 22.33 1.34 9.52
C VAL A 203 22.42 0.24 8.47
N PRO A 204 21.65 0.30 7.37
CA PRO A 204 21.75 -0.70 6.32
C PRO A 204 23.20 -0.86 5.81
N PRO A 205 23.68 -2.10 5.64
CA PRO A 205 25.11 -2.33 5.32
C PRO A 205 25.50 -1.84 3.92
N ASP A 206 24.55 -1.78 2.99
CA ASP A 206 24.75 -1.28 1.63
C ASP A 206 24.49 0.23 1.49
N LEU A 207 24.25 0.94 2.60
CA LEU A 207 24.15 2.39 2.61
C LEU A 207 25.54 3.00 2.43
N THR A 208 25.73 3.78 1.36
CA THR A 208 26.93 4.57 1.16
C THR A 208 26.91 5.82 2.05
N GLN A 209 27.97 6.03 2.83
CA GLN A 209 28.05 7.08 3.85
C GLN A 209 29.07 8.18 3.51
N GLU A 210 29.22 8.52 2.24
CA GLU A 210 30.09 9.61 1.79
C GLU A 210 29.36 10.94 1.60
N GLU A 211 28.06 10.87 1.37
CA GLU A 211 27.23 12.03 1.10
C GLU A 211 26.58 12.55 2.39
N HIS A 212 26.12 13.79 2.34
CA HIS A 212 25.34 14.41 3.41
C HIS A 212 23.95 13.73 3.50
N ILE A 213 23.47 13.54 4.73
CA ILE A 213 22.10 13.03 5.01
C ILE A 213 21.22 14.21 5.40
N GLU A 214 20.03 14.28 4.81
CA GLU A 214 19.03 15.30 5.17
C GLU A 214 18.65 15.18 6.65
N GLY A 215 18.56 16.31 7.35
CA GLY A 215 18.32 16.37 8.78
C GLY A 215 19.59 16.52 9.63
N LEU A 216 20.77 16.20 9.09
CA LEU A 216 22.07 16.42 9.75
C LEU A 216 22.66 17.79 9.40
N PRO A 217 23.63 18.32 10.19
CA PRO A 217 24.26 19.60 9.91
C PRO A 217 24.97 19.64 8.55
N ILE A 218 24.93 20.78 7.87
CA ILE A 218 25.72 21.02 6.65
C ILE A 218 27.21 20.91 7.02
N GLY A 219 27.98 20.23 6.14
CA GLY A 219 29.41 19.98 6.43
C GLY A 219 29.67 18.63 7.10
N THR A 220 28.62 17.78 7.18
CA THR A 220 28.76 16.39 7.62
C THR A 220 28.59 15.41 6.46
N ARG A 221 28.92 14.15 6.71
CA ARG A 221 28.71 13.03 5.79
C ARG A 221 28.29 11.78 6.54
N GLY A 222 27.54 10.91 5.89
CA GLY A 222 27.15 9.61 6.41
C GLY A 222 26.46 9.68 7.77
N GLY A 223 26.45 8.58 8.46
CA GLY A 223 25.78 8.45 9.74
C GLY A 223 24.31 8.06 9.63
N ALA A 224 23.50 8.54 10.55
CA ALA A 224 22.08 8.27 10.60
C ALA A 224 21.30 9.36 11.34
N VAL A 225 20.03 9.52 10.98
CA VAL A 225 19.02 10.25 11.75
C VAL A 225 18.01 9.21 12.26
N VAL A 226 17.83 9.15 13.58
CA VAL A 226 17.03 8.13 14.25
C VAL A 226 15.97 8.80 15.11
N PRO A 227 14.68 8.71 14.77
CA PRO A 227 13.62 9.09 15.68
C PRO A 227 13.54 8.07 16.83
N TYR A 228 13.51 8.55 18.06
CA TYR A 228 13.43 7.71 19.24
C TYR A 228 12.54 8.36 20.31
N THR A 229 11.66 7.57 20.94
CA THR A 229 10.82 8.06 22.04
C THR A 229 11.39 7.59 23.37
N PHE A 230 11.88 8.56 24.16
CA PHE A 230 12.38 8.29 25.50
C PHE A 230 11.21 8.15 26.47
N PRO A 231 11.11 7.04 27.22
CA PRO A 231 9.96 6.80 28.09
C PRO A 231 9.94 7.66 29.35
N LEU A 232 11.10 8.10 29.82
CA LEU A 232 11.26 8.83 31.09
C LEU A 232 12.30 9.94 30.97
N ASP A 233 12.18 10.96 31.81
CA ASP A 233 13.29 11.87 32.11
C ASP A 233 14.38 11.08 32.84
N GLY A 234 15.63 11.17 32.40
CA GLY A 234 16.72 10.42 33.02
C GLY A 234 18.01 10.47 32.21
N GLU A 235 19.00 9.72 32.67
CA GLU A 235 20.26 9.56 31.94
C GLU A 235 20.20 8.38 30.99
N TYR A 236 20.69 8.60 29.76
CA TYR A 236 20.76 7.58 28.72
C TYR A 236 22.17 7.48 28.16
N GLU A 237 22.63 6.26 27.96
CA GLU A 237 23.92 5.97 27.34
C GLU A 237 23.73 5.76 25.84
N PHE A 238 24.42 6.55 25.05
CA PHE A 238 24.51 6.39 23.61
C PHE A 238 25.82 5.70 23.26
N THR A 239 25.76 4.69 22.42
CA THR A 239 26.93 3.96 21.92
C THR A 239 26.89 3.92 20.40
N ILE A 240 27.95 4.38 19.75
CA ILE A 240 28.12 4.34 18.30
C ILE A 240 29.07 3.22 17.94
N ARG A 241 28.71 2.39 16.98
CA ARG A 241 29.57 1.35 16.42
C ARG A 241 29.83 1.64 14.96
N LEU A 242 31.06 1.40 14.53
CA LEU A 242 31.50 1.59 13.16
C LEU A 242 31.45 0.27 12.37
N THR A 243 31.33 0.40 11.06
CA THR A 243 31.31 -0.76 10.15
C THR A 243 32.66 -1.46 10.13
N ARG A 244 32.61 -2.78 10.20
CA ARG A 244 33.79 -3.66 10.25
C ARG A 244 33.78 -4.65 9.12
N ASP A 245 34.95 -5.03 8.69
CA ASP A 245 35.14 -6.16 7.78
C ASP A 245 35.05 -7.50 8.54
N ARG A 246 35.26 -8.60 7.81
CA ARG A 246 35.23 -9.96 8.37
C ARG A 246 36.38 -10.26 9.35
N ASN A 247 37.41 -9.43 9.40
CA ASN A 247 38.54 -9.54 10.31
C ASN A 247 38.36 -8.65 11.54
N GLU A 248 37.17 -8.05 11.70
CA GLU A 248 36.83 -7.10 12.77
C GLU A 248 37.59 -5.76 12.68
N ASP A 249 38.26 -5.47 11.57
CA ASP A 249 38.86 -4.18 11.31
C ASP A 249 37.82 -3.15 10.89
N ILE A 250 37.94 -1.90 11.42
CA ILE A 250 37.04 -0.81 11.00
C ILE A 250 37.37 -0.41 9.56
N GLU A 251 36.42 -0.62 8.68
CA GLU A 251 36.57 -0.32 7.25
C GLU A 251 36.86 1.17 7.03
N GLY A 252 37.87 1.49 6.21
CA GLY A 252 38.16 2.85 5.77
C GLY A 252 38.79 3.77 6.82
N LEU A 253 39.11 3.29 8.02
CA LEU A 253 39.74 4.07 9.09
C LEU A 253 41.26 4.14 8.88
N ARG A 254 41.70 5.02 7.96
CA ARG A 254 43.11 5.22 7.62
C ARG A 254 43.71 6.43 8.34
N ASP A 255 42.87 7.42 8.58
CA ASP A 255 43.19 8.69 9.25
C ASP A 255 42.23 8.96 10.40
N PRO A 256 42.58 9.86 11.35
CA PRO A 256 41.62 10.27 12.39
C PRO A 256 40.36 10.90 11.78
N HIS A 257 39.19 10.58 12.31
CA HIS A 257 37.90 11.13 11.89
C HIS A 257 37.12 11.63 13.10
N ASP A 258 36.51 12.81 12.98
CA ASP A 258 35.59 13.32 13.97
C ASP A 258 34.17 12.88 13.66
N ILE A 259 33.48 12.33 14.66
CA ILE A 259 32.07 11.92 14.61
C ILE A 259 31.30 12.67 15.70
N GLU A 260 30.21 13.30 15.31
CA GLU A 260 29.35 14.02 16.25
C GLU A 260 28.09 13.23 16.56
N LEU A 261 27.68 13.32 17.83
CA LEU A 261 26.37 12.90 18.32
C LEU A 261 25.52 14.16 18.51
N LEU A 262 24.30 14.11 17.98
CA LEU A 262 23.32 15.19 18.10
C LEU A 262 22.04 14.65 18.76
N LEU A 263 21.39 15.51 19.52
CA LEU A 263 20.02 15.31 20.00
C LEU A 263 19.18 16.54 19.61
N ASP A 264 18.10 16.34 18.86
CA ASP A 264 17.28 17.42 18.31
C ASP A 264 18.09 18.48 17.56
N LYS A 265 19.01 18.01 16.70
CA LYS A 265 19.95 18.84 15.92
C LYS A 265 20.95 19.64 16.73
N LYS A 266 20.97 19.47 18.05
CA LYS A 266 21.99 20.11 18.95
C LYS A 266 23.10 19.12 19.17
N ARG A 267 24.33 19.58 19.02
CA ARG A 267 25.55 18.82 19.30
C ARG A 267 25.61 18.45 20.78
N VAL A 268 25.71 17.17 21.07
CA VAL A 268 25.89 16.59 22.38
C VAL A 268 27.39 16.37 22.64
N GLU A 269 28.07 15.73 21.69
CA GLU A 269 29.49 15.36 21.82
C GLU A 269 30.14 15.25 20.43
N VAL A 270 31.47 15.44 20.42
CA VAL A 270 32.30 15.12 19.25
C VAL A 270 33.39 14.16 19.71
N PHE A 271 33.43 13.00 19.09
CA PHE A 271 34.45 12.00 19.31
C PHE A 271 35.47 12.03 18.18
N THR A 272 36.76 11.87 18.49
CA THR A 272 37.77 11.60 17.47
C THR A 272 38.09 10.12 17.45
N VAL A 273 37.84 9.45 16.35
CA VAL A 273 38.24 8.05 16.14
C VAL A 273 39.54 8.00 15.37
N GLU A 274 40.56 7.36 15.96
CA GLU A 274 41.88 7.22 15.38
C GLU A 274 42.12 5.80 14.83
N PRO A 275 42.93 5.66 13.77
CA PRO A 275 43.40 4.35 13.32
C PRO A 275 44.08 3.61 14.48
N PRO A 276 43.84 2.31 14.66
CA PRO A 276 44.41 1.54 15.73
C PRO A 276 45.95 1.52 15.65
N ARG A 277 46.60 1.79 16.76
CA ARG A 277 48.05 1.70 16.91
C ARG A 277 48.36 0.39 17.66
N GLY A 278 48.86 -0.64 16.98
CA GLY A 278 49.25 -1.91 17.58
C GLY A 278 48.31 -3.08 17.27
N GLU A 279 48.43 -4.18 18.04
CA GLU A 279 47.80 -5.49 17.76
C GLU A 279 46.32 -5.61 18.17
N ASN A 280 45.62 -4.51 18.54
CA ASN A 280 44.25 -4.62 19.02
C ASN A 280 43.26 -3.72 18.23
N PRO A 281 43.00 -4.02 16.94
CA PRO A 281 42.09 -3.26 16.08
C PRO A 281 40.65 -3.10 16.59
N PRO A 282 40.05 -4.08 17.32
CA PRO A 282 38.65 -4.01 17.73
C PRO A 282 38.29 -2.89 18.71
N ALA A 283 39.30 -2.26 19.35
CA ALA A 283 39.07 -1.27 20.42
C ALA A 283 38.84 0.17 19.93
N ALA A 284 39.09 0.46 18.64
CA ALA A 284 39.15 1.86 18.15
C ALA A 284 37.83 2.64 18.28
N ASP A 285 36.67 1.98 18.34
CA ASP A 285 35.37 2.64 18.53
C ASP A 285 34.74 2.41 19.93
N GLN A 286 35.48 1.81 20.87
CA GLN A 286 34.94 1.52 22.22
C GLN A 286 34.67 2.78 23.04
N HIS A 287 35.39 3.86 22.77
CA HIS A 287 35.22 5.15 23.43
C HIS A 287 34.07 5.98 22.83
N LEU A 288 33.48 5.58 21.72
CA LEU A 288 32.35 6.27 21.07
C LEU A 288 31.06 6.03 21.87
N LYS A 289 31.07 6.43 23.13
CA LYS A 289 29.93 6.31 24.03
C LYS A 289 29.91 7.48 25.03
N ILE A 290 28.70 7.89 25.34
CA ILE A 290 28.48 8.96 26.34
C ILE A 290 27.14 8.75 27.02
N ARG A 291 27.07 9.14 28.27
CA ARG A 291 25.83 9.18 29.04
C ARG A 291 25.43 10.63 29.25
N VAL A 292 24.18 10.95 28.89
CA VAL A 292 23.64 12.31 28.96
C VAL A 292 22.21 12.32 29.50
N PRO A 293 21.81 13.39 30.20
CA PRO A 293 20.41 13.56 30.60
C PRO A 293 19.53 13.88 29.38
N VAL A 294 18.43 13.17 29.26
CA VAL A 294 17.44 13.37 28.20
C VAL A 294 16.06 13.52 28.82
N LYS A 295 15.23 14.38 28.25
CA LYS A 295 13.81 14.49 28.59
C LYS A 295 12.99 13.37 27.96
N ALA A 296 11.90 12.98 28.63
CA ALA A 296 10.94 12.03 28.07
C ALA A 296 10.23 12.61 26.84
N GLY A 297 9.86 11.74 25.92
CA GLY A 297 9.13 12.10 24.72
C GLY A 297 9.87 11.78 23.42
N PRO A 298 9.31 12.16 22.27
CA PRO A 298 9.93 11.95 20.99
C PRO A 298 11.09 12.89 20.75
N HIS A 299 12.24 12.36 20.36
CA HIS A 299 13.46 13.07 20.02
C HIS A 299 14.08 12.54 18.74
N GLU A 300 14.95 13.31 18.13
CA GLU A 300 15.73 12.93 16.95
C GLU A 300 17.20 12.80 17.33
N ILE A 301 17.74 11.58 17.20
CA ILE A 301 19.16 11.30 17.43
C ILE A 301 19.88 11.39 16.10
N GLY A 302 20.87 12.27 16.00
CA GLY A 302 21.72 12.40 14.83
C GLY A 302 23.12 11.86 15.12
N VAL A 303 23.70 11.12 14.20
CA VAL A 303 25.11 10.73 14.22
C VAL A 303 25.70 11.02 12.86
N ALA A 304 26.81 11.75 12.79
CA ALA A 304 27.43 12.11 11.53
C ALA A 304 28.94 12.27 11.65
N PHE A 305 29.66 11.94 10.60
CA PHE A 305 31.06 12.32 10.49
C PHE A 305 31.20 13.79 10.05
N LEU A 306 32.10 14.54 10.65
CA LEU A 306 32.49 15.85 10.17
C LEU A 306 33.26 15.68 8.84
N LYS A 307 32.81 16.38 7.82
CA LYS A 307 33.42 16.28 6.48
C LYS A 307 34.75 17.00 6.49
N LYS A 308 35.85 16.28 6.25
CA LYS A 308 37.14 16.89 6.04
C LYS A 308 37.14 17.60 4.68
N PRO A 309 37.78 18.76 4.57
CA PRO A 309 37.94 19.42 3.27
C PRO A 309 38.77 18.52 2.35
N SER A 310 38.14 17.84 1.46
CA SER A 310 38.81 17.06 0.41
C SER A 310 39.10 17.96 -0.79
N ALA A 311 39.95 18.95 -0.62
CA ALA A 311 40.22 19.93 -1.67
C ALA A 311 40.89 19.32 -2.93
N LEU A 312 41.35 18.07 -2.90
CA LEU A 312 42.29 17.62 -3.93
C LEU A 312 42.19 16.14 -4.36
N LEU A 313 41.21 15.34 -3.90
CA LEU A 313 41.13 13.91 -4.25
C LEU A 313 39.81 13.51 -4.90
N GLU A 314 39.39 14.23 -5.94
CA GLU A 314 38.26 13.79 -6.79
C GLU A 314 38.54 12.51 -7.60
N THR A 315 39.75 11.96 -7.53
CA THR A 315 40.19 10.79 -8.28
C THR A 315 39.88 9.46 -7.60
N GLU A 316 39.69 9.46 -6.28
CA GLU A 316 39.29 8.25 -5.53
C GLU A 316 37.87 8.38 -5.05
N ARG A 317 36.95 7.73 -5.72
CA ARG A 317 35.55 7.63 -5.31
C ARG A 317 35.28 6.23 -4.81
N GLN A 318 34.63 6.13 -3.65
CA GLN A 318 34.12 4.86 -3.18
C GLN A 318 33.05 4.34 -4.16
N PRO A 319 33.09 3.06 -4.58
CA PRO A 319 31.97 2.44 -5.27
C PRO A 319 30.70 2.54 -4.43
N TYR A 320 29.56 2.78 -5.04
CA TYR A 320 28.28 2.92 -4.33
C TYR A 320 27.91 1.66 -3.55
N GLN A 321 28.35 0.50 -3.97
CA GLN A 321 28.20 -0.74 -3.23
C GLN A 321 29.51 -1.12 -2.56
N ALA A 322 29.81 -0.54 -1.43
CA ALA A 322 31.12 -0.66 -0.78
C ALA A 322 31.21 -1.72 0.30
N HIS A 323 30.17 -2.52 0.55
CA HIS A 323 30.19 -3.51 1.63
C HIS A 323 30.93 -4.81 1.32
N PHE A 324 31.80 -4.80 0.34
CA PHE A 324 32.11 -6.02 -0.30
C PHE A 324 33.27 -6.80 0.17
N ASN A 325 34.17 -6.30 0.57
CA ASN A 325 35.35 -7.09 0.85
C ASN A 325 36.54 -6.15 0.87
N TYR A 326 37.17 -6.15 1.99
CA TYR A 326 38.39 -5.42 2.25
C TYR A 326 39.41 -5.47 1.08
N TYR A 327 39.50 -6.60 0.37
CA TYR A 327 40.47 -6.78 -0.70
C TYR A 327 40.00 -6.34 -2.09
N ARG A 328 38.72 -6.28 -2.33
CA ARG A 328 38.18 -5.95 -3.65
C ARG A 328 37.61 -4.53 -3.77
N HIS A 329 36.90 -4.10 -2.73
CA HIS A 329 36.23 -2.81 -2.70
C HIS A 329 36.26 -2.26 -1.26
N PRO A 330 37.44 -1.87 -0.73
CA PRO A 330 37.51 -1.35 0.62
C PRO A 330 36.77 0.00 0.70
N ARG A 331 36.10 0.25 1.81
CA ARG A 331 35.60 1.59 2.09
C ARG A 331 36.79 2.55 2.13
N ILE A 332 36.60 3.74 1.55
CA ILE A 332 37.63 4.79 1.58
C ILE A 332 37.61 5.50 2.92
N GLN A 333 36.42 5.63 3.51
CA GLN A 333 36.17 6.33 4.78
C GLN A 333 35.31 5.46 5.71
N PRO A 334 35.43 5.63 7.05
CA PRO A 334 34.66 4.88 8.01
C PRO A 334 33.16 5.23 7.92
N ALA A 335 32.33 4.27 8.32
CA ALA A 335 30.89 4.39 8.30
C ALA A 335 30.27 3.93 9.62
N VAL A 336 29.14 4.50 10.01
CA VAL A 336 28.37 4.08 11.17
C VAL A 336 27.66 2.76 10.86
N TYR A 337 27.81 1.78 11.75
CA TYR A 337 27.12 0.50 11.70
C TYR A 337 25.84 0.51 12.50
N SER A 338 25.92 1.03 13.74
CA SER A 338 24.75 1.10 14.62
C SER A 338 24.86 2.22 15.64
N VAL A 339 23.69 2.66 16.09
CA VAL A 339 23.51 3.55 17.23
C VAL A 339 22.68 2.83 18.28
N SER A 340 23.21 2.65 19.48
CA SER A 340 22.50 2.02 20.60
C SER A 340 22.16 3.09 21.63
N VAL A 341 20.97 3.01 22.19
CA VAL A 341 20.48 3.84 23.29
C VAL A 341 20.10 2.91 24.43
N VAL A 342 20.67 3.10 25.61
CA VAL A 342 20.38 2.30 26.79
C VAL A 342 20.05 3.22 27.96
N GLY A 343 18.96 2.94 28.67
CA GLY A 343 18.52 3.72 29.82
C GLY A 343 17.03 3.58 30.10
N PRO A 344 16.47 4.40 31.00
CA PRO A 344 17.16 5.41 31.81
C PRO A 344 17.96 4.77 32.95
N TYR A 345 19.12 5.33 33.25
CA TYR A 345 19.91 4.91 34.44
C TYR A 345 19.43 5.58 35.71
N GLU A 346 19.26 6.90 35.68
CA GLU A 346 18.78 7.70 36.81
C GLU A 346 17.47 8.37 36.40
N ALA A 347 16.36 7.60 36.46
CA ALA A 347 15.06 8.14 36.13
C ALA A 347 14.62 9.20 37.15
N THR A 348 14.26 10.38 36.65
CA THR A 348 13.80 11.52 37.49
C THR A 348 12.27 11.73 37.37
N GLY A 349 11.61 11.02 36.50
CA GLY A 349 10.16 11.05 36.35
C GLY A 349 9.67 10.81 34.92
N PRO A 350 8.36 10.71 34.72
CA PRO A 350 7.76 10.42 33.43
C PRO A 350 7.76 11.61 32.46
N GLY A 351 8.15 12.80 32.89
CA GLY A 351 8.07 14.02 32.10
C GLY A 351 6.67 14.40 31.64
N GLU A 352 6.56 15.40 30.79
CA GLU A 352 5.31 15.83 30.13
C GLU A 352 5.37 15.51 28.63
N THR A 353 5.11 14.26 28.30
CA THR A 353 5.13 13.80 26.90
C THR A 353 3.80 14.07 26.19
N PRO A 354 3.77 14.16 24.85
CA PRO A 354 2.52 14.24 24.09
C PRO A 354 1.52 13.11 24.45
N SER A 355 2.03 11.90 24.70
CA SER A 355 1.20 10.75 25.10
C SER A 355 0.53 10.98 26.46
N ARG A 356 1.28 11.47 27.43
CA ARG A 356 0.74 11.76 28.76
C ARG A 356 -0.30 12.87 28.73
N GLN A 357 -0.08 13.91 27.92
CA GLN A 357 -1.06 14.98 27.72
C GLN A 357 -2.36 14.46 27.09
N ARG A 358 -2.26 13.48 26.18
CA ARG A 358 -3.41 12.85 25.52
C ARG A 358 -4.16 11.93 26.47
N ILE A 359 -3.46 11.19 27.33
CA ILE A 359 -4.04 10.20 28.25
C ILE A 359 -4.65 10.89 29.48
N PHE A 360 -3.87 11.72 30.16
CA PHE A 360 -4.25 12.31 31.45
C PHE A 360 -5.09 13.58 31.27
N VAL A 361 -6.33 13.43 30.80
CA VAL A 361 -7.32 14.52 30.66
C VAL A 361 -7.72 15.10 32.02
N CYS A 362 -7.42 14.39 33.11
CA CYS A 362 -7.52 14.85 34.49
C CYS A 362 -6.37 14.27 35.31
N ARG A 363 -6.08 14.93 36.47
CA ARG A 363 -5.08 14.47 37.45
C ARG A 363 -5.71 14.62 38.87
N PRO A 364 -5.91 13.52 39.59
CA PRO A 364 -6.55 13.59 40.92
C PRO A 364 -5.59 14.24 41.91
N SER A 365 -6.14 15.12 42.74
CA SER A 365 -5.39 15.76 43.84
C SER A 365 -5.52 14.96 45.17
N ARG A 366 -6.50 14.08 45.25
CA ARG A 366 -6.82 13.26 46.45
C ARG A 366 -7.23 11.85 46.02
N PRO A 367 -6.95 10.84 46.85
CA PRO A 367 -7.33 9.46 46.55
C PRO A 367 -8.85 9.26 46.25
N SER A 368 -9.71 10.07 46.87
CA SER A 368 -11.17 10.00 46.61
C SER A 368 -11.57 10.46 45.20
N GLU A 369 -10.70 11.12 44.46
CA GLU A 369 -10.94 11.61 43.08
C GLU A 369 -10.41 10.66 42.01
N GLU A 370 -9.57 9.70 42.41
CA GLU A 370 -8.80 8.84 41.48
C GLU A 370 -9.71 8.01 40.59
N GLU A 371 -10.73 7.35 41.15
CA GLU A 371 -11.62 6.47 40.37
C GLU A 371 -12.47 7.25 39.36
N GLY A 372 -12.99 8.41 39.73
CA GLY A 372 -13.74 9.27 38.82
C GLY A 372 -12.86 9.82 37.67
N CYS A 373 -11.59 10.17 37.99
CA CYS A 373 -10.64 10.59 36.99
C CYS A 373 -10.24 9.41 36.09
N ALA A 374 -9.99 8.23 36.64
CA ALA A 374 -9.69 7.03 35.84
C ALA A 374 -10.84 6.69 34.87
N GLN A 375 -12.09 6.77 35.36
CA GLN A 375 -13.26 6.56 34.51
C GLN A 375 -13.28 7.57 33.34
N SER A 376 -13.08 8.86 33.61
CA SER A 376 -13.08 9.92 32.58
C SER A 376 -11.94 9.70 31.53
N ILE A 377 -10.75 9.28 31.96
CA ILE A 377 -9.64 8.91 31.08
C ILE A 377 -10.06 7.73 30.19
N LEU A 378 -10.62 6.69 30.78
CA LEU A 378 -10.98 5.47 30.04
C LEU A 378 -12.15 5.70 29.09
N GLU A 379 -13.15 6.52 29.46
CA GLU A 379 -14.23 6.91 28.55
C GLU A 379 -13.69 7.65 27.32
N THR A 380 -12.76 8.58 27.52
CA THR A 380 -12.11 9.32 26.43
C THR A 380 -11.30 8.38 25.52
N LEU A 381 -10.46 7.54 26.08
CA LEU A 381 -9.65 6.58 25.31
C LEU A 381 -10.52 5.54 24.59
N ALA A 382 -11.49 4.96 25.29
CA ALA A 382 -12.37 3.93 24.70
C ALA A 382 -13.26 4.50 23.60
N ARG A 383 -13.74 5.74 23.70
CA ARG A 383 -14.50 6.40 22.63
C ARG A 383 -13.72 6.40 21.30
N HIS A 384 -12.46 6.79 21.33
CA HIS A 384 -11.62 6.81 20.14
C HIS A 384 -11.18 5.41 19.72
N ALA A 385 -10.75 4.57 20.68
CA ALA A 385 -10.30 3.21 20.40
C ALA A 385 -11.41 2.34 19.81
N TYR A 386 -12.64 2.44 20.32
CA TYR A 386 -13.79 1.66 19.87
C TYR A 386 -14.60 2.37 18.77
N ARG A 387 -14.22 3.60 18.43
CA ARG A 387 -14.77 4.39 17.30
C ARG A 387 -16.28 4.60 17.38
N ARG A 388 -16.80 4.73 18.60
CA ARG A 388 -18.23 4.93 18.89
C ARG A 388 -18.44 5.55 20.28
N PRO A 389 -19.60 6.10 20.57
CA PRO A 389 -19.97 6.42 21.95
C PRO A 389 -19.81 5.19 22.84
N VAL A 390 -19.31 5.40 24.05
CA VAL A 390 -19.11 4.36 25.04
C VAL A 390 -20.17 4.44 26.17
N THR A 391 -20.42 3.32 26.75
CA THR A 391 -21.31 3.15 27.90
C THR A 391 -20.50 2.75 29.13
N ALA A 392 -21.10 2.82 30.33
CA ALA A 392 -20.45 2.34 31.55
C ALA A 392 -19.97 0.87 31.43
N ALA A 393 -20.70 0.02 30.70
CA ALA A 393 -20.35 -1.37 30.50
C ALA A 393 -19.08 -1.54 29.65
N ASP A 394 -18.80 -0.60 28.72
CA ASP A 394 -17.61 -0.64 27.88
C ASP A 394 -16.32 -0.37 28.64
N VAL A 395 -16.40 0.44 29.71
CA VAL A 395 -15.25 0.85 30.52
C VAL A 395 -15.10 0.04 31.80
N GLU A 396 -16.10 -0.73 32.21
CA GLU A 396 -16.05 -1.53 33.44
C GLU A 396 -14.91 -2.54 33.44
N GLY A 397 -14.67 -3.24 32.30
CA GLY A 397 -13.56 -4.17 32.17
C GLY A 397 -12.20 -3.49 32.38
N PRO A 398 -11.85 -2.47 31.59
CA PRO A 398 -10.63 -1.67 31.81
C PRO A 398 -10.54 -1.06 33.20
N LEU A 399 -11.65 -0.60 33.79
CA LEU A 399 -11.69 -0.03 35.14
C LEU A 399 -11.39 -1.07 36.24
N ASN A 400 -11.76 -2.34 36.04
CA ASN A 400 -11.38 -3.42 36.95
C ASN A 400 -9.86 -3.65 36.91
N PHE A 401 -9.23 -3.66 35.73
CA PHE A 401 -7.78 -3.71 35.63
C PHE A 401 -7.08 -2.51 36.25
N TYR A 402 -7.70 -1.32 36.17
CA TYR A 402 -7.23 -0.15 36.89
C TYR A 402 -7.24 -0.39 38.41
N ARG A 403 -8.34 -0.87 38.96
CA ARG A 403 -8.50 -1.11 40.42
C ARG A 403 -7.50 -2.13 40.93
N GLU A 404 -7.30 -3.23 40.21
CA GLU A 404 -6.33 -4.27 40.56
C GLU A 404 -4.91 -3.71 40.63
N ALA A 405 -4.46 -3.06 39.56
CA ALA A 405 -3.10 -2.51 39.49
C ALA A 405 -2.90 -1.32 40.44
N ARG A 406 -3.94 -0.52 40.69
CA ARG A 406 -3.94 0.57 41.69
C ARG A 406 -3.76 0.07 43.11
N ALA A 407 -4.32 -1.10 43.45
CA ALA A 407 -4.18 -1.72 44.75
C ALA A 407 -2.74 -2.15 45.08
N GLU A 408 -1.97 -2.49 44.06
CA GLU A 408 -0.58 -2.91 44.17
C GLU A 408 0.44 -1.79 43.88
N GLY A 409 0.00 -0.66 43.33
CA GLY A 409 0.82 0.45 42.88
C GLY A 409 0.24 1.84 43.15
N ASP A 410 0.35 2.70 42.19
CA ASP A 410 -0.15 4.08 42.22
C ASP A 410 -1.24 4.31 41.14
N PHE A 411 -1.81 5.51 41.09
CA PHE A 411 -2.82 5.90 40.11
C PHE A 411 -2.38 5.62 38.66
N GLU A 412 -1.13 5.95 38.33
CA GLU A 412 -0.61 5.79 36.96
C GLU A 412 -0.34 4.33 36.64
N ALA A 413 -0.03 3.45 37.61
CA ALA A 413 0.04 2.00 37.41
C ALA A 413 -1.35 1.43 37.05
N GLY A 414 -2.41 1.93 37.70
CA GLY A 414 -3.79 1.58 37.35
C GLY A 414 -4.12 1.99 35.92
N ILE A 415 -3.78 3.22 35.52
CA ILE A 415 -4.04 3.72 34.16
C ILE A 415 -3.24 2.93 33.12
N GLU A 416 -1.95 2.58 33.39
CA GLU A 416 -1.17 1.74 32.47
C GLU A 416 -1.85 0.40 32.20
N MET A 417 -2.30 -0.29 33.25
CA MET A 417 -2.94 -1.60 33.12
C MET A 417 -4.30 -1.51 32.40
N ALA A 418 -5.10 -0.49 32.71
CA ALA A 418 -6.36 -0.25 32.02
C ALA A 418 -6.16 0.10 30.54
N LEU A 419 -5.14 0.90 30.20
CA LEU A 419 -4.79 1.17 28.81
C LEU A 419 -4.35 -0.11 28.07
N ARG A 420 -3.60 -0.99 28.73
CA ARG A 420 -3.23 -2.31 28.19
C ARG A 420 -4.48 -3.11 27.83
N ALA A 421 -5.50 -3.12 28.70
CA ALA A 421 -6.77 -3.79 28.43
C ALA A 421 -7.52 -3.18 27.23
N VAL A 422 -7.51 -1.85 27.08
CA VAL A 422 -8.09 -1.19 25.89
C VAL A 422 -7.36 -1.59 24.61
N LEU A 423 -6.02 -1.63 24.60
CA LEU A 423 -5.21 -1.93 23.42
C LEU A 423 -5.31 -3.40 22.96
N VAL A 424 -5.71 -4.32 23.82
CA VAL A 424 -5.94 -5.73 23.45
C VAL A 424 -7.43 -6.04 23.25
N SER A 425 -8.32 -5.06 23.47
CA SER A 425 -9.76 -5.25 23.31
C SER A 425 -10.09 -5.60 21.84
N PRO A 426 -10.97 -6.59 21.60
CA PRO A 426 -11.51 -6.84 20.27
C PRO A 426 -12.14 -5.60 19.61
N GLU A 427 -12.74 -4.72 20.39
CA GLU A 427 -13.33 -3.45 19.91
C GLU A 427 -12.26 -2.49 19.37
N PHE A 428 -11.01 -2.57 19.84
CA PHE A 428 -9.89 -1.82 19.28
C PHE A 428 -9.25 -2.56 18.10
N LEU A 429 -8.93 -3.85 18.27
CA LEU A 429 -8.17 -4.64 17.32
C LEU A 429 -8.92 -4.94 16.01
N PHE A 430 -10.28 -4.92 16.06
CA PHE A 430 -11.11 -5.25 14.91
C PHE A 430 -12.00 -4.08 14.49
N ARG A 431 -12.17 -3.95 13.19
CA ARG A 431 -13.28 -3.19 12.61
C ARG A 431 -14.46 -4.16 12.50
N VAL A 432 -15.53 -3.87 13.22
CA VAL A 432 -16.70 -4.76 13.32
C VAL A 432 -17.86 -4.14 12.56
N GLU A 433 -18.41 -4.89 11.60
CA GLU A 433 -19.61 -4.52 10.85
C GLU A 433 -20.67 -5.62 11.08
N ARG A 434 -21.71 -5.29 11.84
CA ARG A 434 -22.75 -6.26 12.22
C ARG A 434 -24.00 -6.07 11.37
N ASP A 435 -24.60 -7.20 10.95
CA ASP A 435 -25.88 -7.14 10.26
C ASP A 435 -26.95 -6.62 11.24
N PRO A 436 -27.77 -5.63 10.85
CA PRO A 436 -28.83 -5.12 11.71
C PRO A 436 -29.87 -6.20 12.01
N ALA A 437 -30.42 -6.17 13.21
CA ALA A 437 -31.51 -7.05 13.58
C ALA A 437 -32.73 -6.82 12.66
N GLY A 438 -33.28 -7.91 12.14
CA GLY A 438 -34.50 -7.86 11.30
C GLY A 438 -34.25 -7.71 9.79
N VAL A 439 -32.99 -7.60 9.34
CA VAL A 439 -32.67 -7.66 7.90
C VAL A 439 -32.64 -9.12 7.46
N ALA A 440 -33.44 -9.47 6.45
CA ALA A 440 -33.47 -10.83 5.92
C ALA A 440 -32.13 -11.21 5.24
N PRO A 441 -31.73 -12.50 5.26
CA PRO A 441 -30.53 -12.97 4.61
C PRO A 441 -30.48 -12.59 3.12
N GLY A 442 -29.31 -12.17 2.66
CA GLY A 442 -29.09 -11.79 1.27
C GLY A 442 -29.57 -10.40 0.86
N MET A 443 -30.20 -9.65 1.77
CA MET A 443 -30.68 -8.29 1.49
C MET A 443 -29.55 -7.26 1.60
N ALA A 444 -29.57 -6.29 0.67
CA ALA A 444 -28.69 -5.12 0.73
C ALA A 444 -29.23 -4.10 1.76
N TYR A 445 -28.39 -3.59 2.61
CA TYR A 445 -28.73 -2.55 3.59
C TYR A 445 -27.61 -1.51 3.69
N ARG A 446 -27.97 -0.29 4.07
CA ARG A 446 -27.01 0.76 4.36
C ARG A 446 -26.39 0.50 5.73
N ILE A 447 -25.05 0.55 5.81
CA ILE A 447 -24.33 0.46 7.08
C ILE A 447 -24.63 1.67 7.96
N SER A 448 -24.38 1.54 9.26
CA SER A 448 -24.54 2.66 10.20
C SER A 448 -23.55 3.78 9.88
N ASP A 449 -23.86 5.00 10.32
CA ASP A 449 -22.96 6.13 10.13
C ASP A 449 -21.64 5.96 10.91
N LEU A 450 -21.62 5.22 12.02
CA LEU A 450 -20.40 4.88 12.78
C LEU A 450 -19.50 3.88 11.99
N GLU A 451 -20.11 2.87 11.39
CA GLU A 451 -19.38 1.95 10.49
C GLU A 451 -18.86 2.70 9.27
N LEU A 452 -19.66 3.62 8.70
CA LEU A 452 -19.25 4.45 7.58
C LEU A 452 -18.08 5.40 7.94
N ALA A 453 -18.11 6.03 9.12
CA ALA A 453 -17.01 6.84 9.63
C ALA A 453 -15.73 6.01 9.77
N THR A 454 -15.86 4.80 10.31
CA THR A 454 -14.74 3.85 10.41
C THR A 454 -14.19 3.47 9.02
N ARG A 455 -15.06 3.11 8.06
CA ARG A 455 -14.62 2.83 6.68
C ARG A 455 -13.88 4.01 6.07
N LEU A 456 -14.43 5.22 6.21
CA LEU A 456 -13.86 6.42 5.62
C LEU A 456 -12.49 6.76 6.22
N SER A 457 -12.33 6.67 7.54
CA SER A 457 -11.07 6.98 8.21
C SER A 457 -9.97 5.96 7.87
N PHE A 458 -10.28 4.66 7.85
CA PHE A 458 -9.33 3.65 7.45
C PHE A 458 -9.00 3.68 5.95
N PHE A 459 -9.94 4.08 5.11
CA PHE A 459 -9.67 4.29 3.69
C PHE A 459 -8.70 5.45 3.45
N LEU A 460 -8.96 6.63 4.03
CA LEU A 460 -8.21 7.85 3.74
C LEU A 460 -6.96 8.02 4.61
N TRP A 461 -7.00 7.55 5.87
CA TRP A 461 -5.92 7.73 6.85
C TRP A 461 -5.26 6.44 7.30
N SER A 462 -5.81 5.27 6.95
CA SER A 462 -5.44 3.97 7.51
C SER A 462 -5.37 4.02 9.05
N SER A 463 -6.33 4.71 9.68
CA SER A 463 -6.35 5.01 11.11
C SER A 463 -7.78 5.22 11.61
N ILE A 464 -7.90 5.39 12.94
CA ILE A 464 -9.16 5.70 13.63
C ILE A 464 -9.73 7.07 13.20
N PRO A 465 -11.08 7.23 13.25
CA PRO A 465 -11.72 8.53 13.00
C PRO A 465 -11.40 9.54 14.11
N ASP A 466 -11.36 10.83 13.74
CA ASP A 466 -11.28 11.93 14.69
C ASP A 466 -12.64 12.32 15.26
N ASP A 467 -12.64 13.24 16.23
CA ASP A 467 -13.87 13.69 16.90
C ASP A 467 -14.87 14.30 15.94
N GLU A 468 -14.44 15.12 14.97
CA GLU A 468 -15.34 15.76 14.02
C GLU A 468 -16.11 14.72 13.18
N LEU A 469 -15.41 13.68 12.70
CA LEU A 469 -16.03 12.61 11.93
C LEU A 469 -16.92 11.73 12.79
N LEU A 470 -16.48 11.39 14.04
CA LEU A 470 -17.29 10.63 14.99
C LEU A 470 -18.55 11.38 15.39
N ASP A 471 -18.46 12.67 15.66
CA ASP A 471 -19.61 13.50 16.03
C ASP A 471 -20.61 13.61 14.87
N ALA A 472 -20.13 13.77 13.63
CA ALA A 472 -21.00 13.73 12.45
C ALA A 472 -21.72 12.37 12.32
N ALA A 473 -21.01 11.27 12.60
CA ALA A 473 -21.60 9.93 12.59
C ALA A 473 -22.65 9.73 13.69
N VAL A 474 -22.36 10.19 14.91
CA VAL A 474 -23.29 10.11 16.05
C VAL A 474 -24.58 10.88 15.79
N ARG A 475 -24.50 12.04 15.12
CA ARG A 475 -25.68 12.81 14.70
C ARG A 475 -26.44 12.19 13.53
N GLY A 476 -25.90 11.16 12.90
CA GLY A 476 -26.47 10.53 11.70
C GLY A 476 -26.40 11.43 10.47
N ASP A 477 -25.41 12.30 10.39
CA ASP A 477 -25.25 13.27 9.29
C ASP A 477 -24.52 12.68 8.07
N LEU A 478 -23.77 11.60 8.21
CA LEU A 478 -23.01 10.98 7.11
C LEU A 478 -23.89 10.32 6.04
N LYS A 479 -25.18 10.09 6.35
CA LYS A 479 -26.17 9.70 5.35
C LYS A 479 -26.50 10.80 4.33
N LYS A 480 -26.13 12.05 4.62
CA LYS A 480 -26.31 13.20 3.71
C LYS A 480 -25.12 13.25 2.76
N PRO A 481 -25.30 13.09 1.42
CA PRO A 481 -24.20 13.01 0.47
C PRO A 481 -23.26 14.23 0.51
N ALA A 482 -23.80 15.42 0.78
CA ALA A 482 -22.99 16.64 0.88
C ALA A 482 -22.09 16.65 2.13
N VAL A 483 -22.58 16.13 3.27
CA VAL A 483 -21.78 16.03 4.50
C VAL A 483 -20.70 14.99 4.34
N LEU A 484 -21.01 13.82 3.76
CA LEU A 484 -20.03 12.78 3.49
C LEU A 484 -18.91 13.31 2.58
N GLU A 485 -19.26 14.04 1.51
CA GLU A 485 -18.28 14.68 0.63
C GLU A 485 -17.44 15.71 1.38
N GLN A 486 -18.06 16.57 2.17
CA GLN A 486 -17.35 17.58 2.96
C GLN A 486 -16.33 16.92 3.89
N GLN A 487 -16.71 15.85 4.60
CA GLN A 487 -15.79 15.12 5.47
C GLN A 487 -14.68 14.45 4.68
N ALA A 488 -14.96 13.81 3.55
CA ALA A 488 -13.94 13.20 2.71
C ALA A 488 -12.92 14.25 2.20
N ARG A 489 -13.38 15.41 1.72
CA ARG A 489 -12.49 16.49 1.25
C ARG A 489 -11.66 17.08 2.40
N ARG A 490 -12.24 17.30 3.58
CA ARG A 490 -11.51 17.71 4.80
C ARG A 490 -10.41 16.72 5.14
N MET A 491 -10.75 15.44 5.15
CA MET A 491 -9.82 14.38 5.48
C MET A 491 -8.69 14.23 4.44
N LEU A 492 -8.94 14.51 3.18
CA LEU A 492 -7.90 14.55 2.15
C LEU A 492 -6.92 15.72 2.32
N ALA A 493 -7.38 16.85 2.86
CA ALA A 493 -6.51 17.98 3.16
C ALA A 493 -5.65 17.77 4.44
N ASP A 494 -6.03 16.85 5.31
CA ASP A 494 -5.30 16.50 6.53
C ASP A 494 -3.99 15.75 6.22
N GLU A 495 -2.94 15.96 7.02
CA GLU A 495 -1.63 15.30 6.84
C GLU A 495 -1.73 13.77 6.90
N ARG A 496 -2.65 13.21 7.69
CA ARG A 496 -2.90 11.78 7.82
C ARG A 496 -3.25 11.11 6.48
N SER A 497 -3.78 11.87 5.50
CA SER A 497 -4.04 11.34 4.15
C SER A 497 -2.76 10.94 3.39
N ARG A 498 -1.57 11.29 3.90
CA ARG A 498 -0.30 10.74 3.42
C ARG A 498 -0.26 9.21 3.47
N SER A 499 -1.12 8.58 4.26
CA SER A 499 -1.28 7.13 4.26
C SER A 499 -1.74 6.58 2.89
N LEU A 500 -2.43 7.37 2.07
CA LEU A 500 -2.72 6.99 0.68
C LEU A 500 -1.46 6.86 -0.17
N VAL A 501 -0.40 7.60 0.17
CA VAL A 501 0.91 7.50 -0.46
C VAL A 501 1.69 6.31 0.09
N THR A 502 1.90 6.29 1.41
CA THR A 502 2.81 5.33 2.07
C THR A 502 2.20 3.95 2.28
N ASN A 503 0.87 3.81 2.24
CA ASN A 503 0.18 2.53 2.39
C ASN A 503 -0.49 2.10 1.08
N PHE A 504 -1.45 2.85 0.53
CA PHE A 504 -2.15 2.46 -0.69
C PHE A 504 -1.21 2.43 -1.91
N ALA A 505 -0.57 3.57 -2.28
CA ALA A 505 0.25 3.65 -3.48
C ALA A 505 1.50 2.76 -3.40
N SER A 506 2.13 2.65 -2.22
CA SER A 506 3.27 1.76 -2.02
C SER A 506 2.95 0.29 -2.30
N GLN A 507 1.72 -0.16 -2.00
CA GLN A 507 1.28 -1.52 -2.31
C GLN A 507 0.84 -1.65 -3.76
N TRP A 508 -0.01 -0.76 -4.25
CA TRP A 508 -0.48 -0.76 -5.63
C TRP A 508 0.67 -0.78 -6.65
N LEU A 509 1.71 0.04 -6.40
CA LEU A 509 2.86 0.19 -7.29
C LEU A 509 4.02 -0.79 -6.97
N TYR A 510 3.84 -1.68 -5.98
CA TYR A 510 4.84 -2.65 -5.52
C TYR A 510 6.11 -2.04 -4.91
N LEU A 511 6.06 -0.78 -4.41
CA LEU A 511 7.24 -0.10 -3.85
C LEU A 511 7.80 -0.82 -2.62
N ARG A 512 6.98 -1.55 -1.87
CA ARG A 512 7.44 -2.38 -0.75
C ARG A 512 8.42 -3.47 -1.16
N ASN A 513 8.35 -3.93 -2.42
CA ASN A 513 9.26 -4.93 -2.93
C ASN A 513 10.68 -4.40 -3.17
N LEU A 514 10.88 -3.06 -3.20
CA LEU A 514 12.21 -2.47 -3.32
C LEU A 514 13.17 -2.96 -2.25
N ASP A 515 12.69 -3.23 -1.02
CA ASP A 515 13.53 -3.69 0.09
C ASP A 515 14.12 -5.08 -0.16
N SER A 516 13.43 -5.91 -0.94
CA SER A 516 13.89 -7.26 -1.31
C SER A 516 14.65 -7.32 -2.64
N MET A 517 14.68 -6.20 -3.39
CA MET A 517 15.42 -6.16 -4.66
C MET A 517 16.92 -6.08 -4.42
N THR A 518 17.63 -7.05 -4.95
CA THR A 518 19.10 -7.14 -4.85
C THR A 518 19.71 -7.27 -6.25
N PRO A 519 19.78 -6.18 -7.04
CA PRO A 519 20.44 -6.19 -8.33
C PRO A 519 21.89 -6.69 -8.25
N ASP A 520 22.33 -7.46 -9.23
CA ASP A 520 23.69 -8.01 -9.24
C ASP A 520 24.71 -6.87 -9.29
N MET A 521 25.54 -6.80 -8.27
CA MET A 521 26.51 -5.73 -8.08
C MET A 521 27.61 -5.65 -9.14
N ARG A 522 27.88 -6.76 -9.84
CA ARG A 522 28.86 -6.76 -10.93
C ARG A 522 28.29 -6.14 -12.20
N LEU A 523 26.96 -6.27 -12.38
CA LEU A 523 26.25 -5.70 -13.52
C LEU A 523 25.78 -4.27 -13.23
N PHE A 524 25.39 -4.00 -11.97
CA PHE A 524 24.84 -2.73 -11.52
C PHE A 524 25.61 -2.16 -10.32
N PRO A 525 26.92 -1.83 -10.50
CA PRO A 525 27.78 -1.39 -9.39
C PRO A 525 27.36 -0.06 -8.75
N ASP A 526 26.53 0.70 -9.45
CA ASP A 526 25.99 1.98 -8.95
C ASP A 526 24.68 1.84 -8.18
N PHE A 527 24.15 0.63 -8.02
CA PHE A 527 22.95 0.41 -7.19
C PHE A 527 23.35 0.16 -5.74
N ASP A 528 22.79 0.94 -4.84
CA ASP A 528 22.99 0.85 -3.39
C ASP A 528 21.69 1.21 -2.64
N ASP A 529 21.71 1.17 -1.32
CA ASP A 529 20.53 1.51 -0.52
C ASP A 529 20.14 2.99 -0.65
N ASN A 530 21.10 3.88 -0.87
CA ASN A 530 20.81 5.30 -1.13
C ASN A 530 19.96 5.47 -2.39
N LEU A 531 20.29 4.75 -3.45
CA LEU A 531 19.52 4.77 -4.71
C LEU A 531 18.15 4.10 -4.54
N ARG A 532 18.09 2.99 -3.80
CA ARG A 532 16.84 2.30 -3.46
C ARG A 532 15.87 3.22 -2.72
N GLN A 533 16.36 3.93 -1.71
CA GLN A 533 15.58 4.92 -0.96
C GLN A 533 15.18 6.10 -1.84
N ALA A 534 16.09 6.56 -2.71
CA ALA A 534 15.80 7.65 -3.63
C ALA A 534 14.71 7.29 -4.65
N PHE A 535 14.69 6.07 -5.16
CA PHE A 535 13.61 5.57 -6.02
C PHE A 535 12.26 5.56 -5.32
N ARG A 536 12.22 5.10 -4.06
CA ARG A 536 10.99 5.12 -3.27
C ARG A 536 10.51 6.54 -3.06
N GLN A 537 11.38 7.41 -2.60
CA GLN A 537 11.03 8.78 -2.26
C GLN A 537 10.62 9.60 -3.49
N GLU A 538 11.24 9.39 -4.65
CA GLU A 538 10.78 9.98 -5.92
C GLU A 538 9.31 9.68 -6.16
N THR A 539 8.93 8.41 -6.09
CA THR A 539 7.58 7.95 -6.42
C THR A 539 6.57 8.39 -5.37
N GLU A 540 6.94 8.36 -4.09
CA GLU A 540 6.09 8.84 -3.00
C GLU A 540 5.82 10.34 -3.12
N LEU A 541 6.85 11.16 -3.32
CA LEU A 541 6.71 12.62 -3.49
C LEU A 541 5.92 12.97 -4.76
N PHE A 542 6.15 12.21 -5.83
CA PHE A 542 5.42 12.39 -7.08
C PHE A 542 3.92 12.11 -6.91
N PHE A 543 3.57 10.97 -6.30
CA PHE A 543 2.18 10.63 -6.00
C PHE A 543 1.55 11.62 -5.01
N GLU A 544 2.30 12.01 -3.96
CA GLU A 544 1.86 12.99 -2.97
C GLU A 544 1.55 14.35 -3.62
N SER A 545 2.35 14.79 -4.59
CA SER A 545 2.10 16.06 -5.29
C SER A 545 0.78 16.04 -6.07
N ILE A 546 0.44 14.91 -6.71
CA ILE A 546 -0.82 14.75 -7.43
C ILE A 546 -2.01 14.75 -6.46
N LEU A 547 -1.87 14.08 -5.32
CA LEU A 547 -2.88 14.05 -4.26
C LEU A 547 -3.10 15.44 -3.64
N ARG A 548 -2.01 16.13 -3.22
CA ARG A 548 -2.10 17.41 -2.51
C ARG A 548 -2.52 18.58 -3.39
N GLU A 549 -2.09 18.59 -4.65
CA GLU A 549 -2.45 19.61 -5.62
C GLU A 549 -3.79 19.31 -6.30
N ASP A 550 -4.43 18.20 -5.93
CA ASP A 550 -5.66 17.68 -6.53
C ASP A 550 -5.63 17.68 -8.06
N ARG A 551 -4.53 17.15 -8.60
CA ARG A 551 -4.31 17.07 -10.05
C ARG A 551 -5.12 15.94 -10.69
N SER A 552 -5.14 15.94 -12.02
CA SER A 552 -5.64 14.79 -12.76
C SER A 552 -4.80 13.54 -12.45
N ILE A 553 -5.46 12.40 -12.25
CA ILE A 553 -4.74 11.12 -12.13
C ILE A 553 -3.97 10.75 -13.41
N LEU A 554 -4.34 11.35 -14.55
CA LEU A 554 -3.63 11.13 -15.82
C LEU A 554 -2.20 11.69 -15.77
N ASP A 555 -1.93 12.64 -14.89
CA ASP A 555 -0.58 13.14 -14.64
C ASP A 555 0.35 12.05 -14.07
N LEU A 556 -0.19 10.99 -13.44
CA LEU A 556 0.59 9.81 -13.06
C LEU A 556 1.27 9.17 -14.28
N LEU A 557 0.69 9.29 -15.46
CA LEU A 557 1.24 8.78 -16.71
C LEU A 557 2.06 9.82 -17.47
N SER A 558 1.64 11.10 -17.44
CA SER A 558 2.07 12.12 -18.42
C SER A 558 2.75 13.36 -17.83
N ALA A 559 3.00 13.40 -16.51
CA ALA A 559 3.62 14.60 -15.92
C ALA A 559 5.00 14.90 -16.52
N ASP A 560 5.24 16.19 -16.72
CA ASP A 560 6.49 16.77 -17.22
C ASP A 560 7.44 17.22 -16.09
N TYR A 561 7.34 16.58 -14.93
CA TYR A 561 8.19 16.82 -13.77
C TYR A 561 8.45 15.52 -12.99
N THR A 562 9.48 15.55 -12.16
CA THR A 562 9.77 14.52 -11.16
C THR A 562 10.43 15.14 -9.93
N PHE A 563 10.76 14.31 -8.94
CA PHE A 563 11.46 14.70 -7.72
C PHE A 563 12.80 13.99 -7.64
N VAL A 564 13.88 14.76 -7.48
CA VAL A 564 15.23 14.20 -7.42
C VAL A 564 16.06 14.88 -6.32
N ASN A 565 16.97 14.10 -5.73
CA ASN A 565 18.15 14.58 -5.03
C ASN A 565 19.39 14.39 -5.92
N GLU A 566 20.58 14.75 -5.44
CA GLU A 566 21.82 14.60 -6.20
C GLU A 566 22.09 13.14 -6.61
N ARG A 567 21.85 12.18 -5.69
CA ARG A 567 22.08 10.75 -5.96
C ARG A 567 21.23 10.23 -7.11
N LEU A 568 19.96 10.58 -7.11
CA LEU A 568 19.02 10.16 -8.15
C LEU A 568 19.26 10.91 -9.47
N ALA A 569 19.56 12.20 -9.39
CA ALA A 569 19.86 13.01 -10.57
C ALA A 569 21.10 12.49 -11.33
N LYS A 570 22.16 12.12 -10.60
CA LYS A 570 23.35 11.48 -11.18
C LYS A 570 23.01 10.16 -11.87
N HIS A 571 22.17 9.33 -11.24
CA HIS A 571 21.72 8.06 -11.83
C HIS A 571 20.91 8.27 -13.12
N TYR A 572 20.09 9.30 -13.16
CA TYR A 572 19.27 9.65 -14.31
C TYR A 572 19.99 10.45 -15.39
N GLY A 573 21.23 10.92 -15.12
CA GLY A 573 21.96 11.79 -16.02
C GLY A 573 21.42 13.22 -16.05
N ILE A 574 20.76 13.68 -14.99
CA ILE A 574 20.22 15.04 -14.86
C ILE A 574 21.29 15.93 -14.23
N PRO A 575 21.77 16.96 -14.93
CA PRO A 575 22.84 17.82 -14.43
C PRO A 575 22.37 18.86 -13.42
N ASN A 576 23.33 19.46 -12.70
CA ASN A 576 23.13 20.65 -11.85
C ASN A 576 22.20 20.46 -10.64
N ILE A 577 22.06 19.23 -10.15
CA ILE A 577 21.34 18.92 -8.91
C ILE A 577 22.38 18.51 -7.87
N TYR A 578 22.40 19.21 -6.73
CA TYR A 578 23.37 18.99 -5.64
C TYR A 578 22.68 18.84 -4.30
N GLY A 579 23.22 17.98 -3.44
CA GLY A 579 22.80 17.73 -2.07
C GLY A 579 21.70 16.67 -1.94
N SER A 580 21.48 16.27 -0.68
CA SER A 580 20.57 15.16 -0.33
C SER A 580 19.09 15.51 -0.41
N ARG A 581 18.74 16.80 -0.37
CA ARG A 581 17.36 17.25 -0.35
C ARG A 581 16.66 17.00 -1.70
N PHE A 582 15.51 16.36 -1.65
CA PHE A 582 14.63 16.20 -2.83
C PHE A 582 14.00 17.53 -3.24
N ARG A 583 13.93 17.75 -4.52
CA ARG A 583 13.28 18.91 -5.12
C ARG A 583 12.53 18.52 -6.40
N ARG A 584 11.41 19.16 -6.62
CA ARG A 584 10.67 19.05 -7.89
C ARG A 584 11.47 19.74 -8.98
N ILE A 585 11.62 19.09 -10.11
CA ILE A 585 12.24 19.63 -11.32
C ILE A 585 11.30 19.46 -12.50
N SER A 586 11.23 20.46 -13.37
CA SER A 586 10.58 20.33 -14.67
C SER A 586 11.48 19.56 -15.63
N LEU A 587 10.88 18.79 -16.49
CA LEU A 587 11.54 17.94 -17.48
C LEU A 587 11.32 18.50 -18.88
N ASP A 588 12.37 18.47 -19.70
CA ASP A 588 12.27 18.82 -21.10
C ASP A 588 11.43 17.81 -21.88
N LYS A 589 10.86 18.23 -23.02
CA LYS A 589 10.02 17.37 -23.88
C LYS A 589 10.72 16.08 -24.33
N ASP A 590 12.03 16.15 -24.52
CA ASP A 590 12.85 15.01 -24.94
C ASP A 590 13.39 14.18 -23.76
N SER A 591 12.96 14.52 -22.55
CA SER A 591 13.38 13.81 -21.34
C SER A 591 13.00 12.34 -21.39
N LYS A 592 13.94 11.51 -20.95
CA LYS A 592 13.69 10.07 -20.74
C LYS A 592 13.02 9.78 -19.40
N ARG A 593 12.54 10.82 -18.71
CA ARG A 593 11.89 10.75 -17.39
C ARG A 593 10.51 11.39 -17.45
N GLY A 594 9.75 11.28 -16.36
CA GLY A 594 8.38 11.79 -16.24
C GLY A 594 7.31 10.70 -16.30
N GLY A 595 6.39 10.75 -15.36
CA GLY A 595 5.35 9.74 -15.17
C GLY A 595 5.86 8.38 -14.67
N LEU A 596 4.96 7.59 -14.08
CA LEU A 596 5.28 6.32 -13.39
C LEU A 596 6.06 5.30 -14.23
N LEU A 597 5.80 5.23 -15.54
CA LEU A 597 6.46 4.28 -16.44
C LEU A 597 7.97 4.47 -16.53
N ARG A 598 8.49 5.62 -16.09
CA ARG A 598 9.89 6.01 -16.21
C ARG A 598 10.56 6.17 -14.85
N HIS A 599 9.87 5.87 -13.74
CA HIS A 599 10.44 5.88 -12.40
C HIS A 599 11.35 4.68 -12.18
N GLY A 600 12.51 4.92 -11.62
CA GLY A 600 13.47 3.87 -11.29
C GLY A 600 12.90 2.80 -10.36
N SER A 601 12.02 3.18 -9.44
CA SER A 601 11.30 2.27 -8.55
C SER A 601 10.50 1.22 -9.33
N ILE A 602 9.64 1.65 -10.26
CA ILE A 602 8.77 0.77 -11.07
C ILE A 602 9.61 -0.14 -11.96
N LEU A 603 10.62 0.43 -12.62
CA LEU A 603 11.50 -0.29 -13.52
C LEU A 603 12.33 -1.36 -12.78
N THR A 604 12.72 -1.08 -11.53
CA THR A 604 13.49 -2.02 -10.70
C THR A 604 12.60 -3.15 -10.15
N VAL A 605 11.45 -2.85 -9.56
CA VAL A 605 10.56 -3.90 -9.01
C VAL A 605 9.91 -4.78 -10.08
N THR A 606 10.03 -4.39 -11.35
CA THR A 606 9.55 -5.17 -12.51
C THR A 606 10.70 -5.80 -13.32
N SER A 607 11.85 -5.96 -12.69
CA SER A 607 13.03 -6.59 -13.28
C SER A 607 13.55 -7.75 -12.42
N TYR A 608 14.46 -8.55 -12.95
CA TYR A 608 15.26 -9.52 -12.21
C TYR A 608 16.55 -8.88 -11.70
N ALA A 609 17.26 -9.58 -10.80
CA ALA A 609 18.54 -9.11 -10.27
C ALA A 609 19.60 -8.87 -11.35
N THR A 610 19.60 -9.67 -12.42
CA THR A 610 20.62 -9.66 -13.46
C THR A 610 20.17 -9.04 -14.78
N ARG A 611 18.89 -8.85 -15.01
CA ARG A 611 18.34 -8.41 -16.30
C ARG A 611 16.93 -7.83 -16.19
N THR A 612 16.50 -7.17 -17.24
CA THR A 612 15.13 -6.75 -17.44
C THR A 612 14.19 -7.92 -17.70
N SER A 613 12.88 -7.70 -17.53
CA SER A 613 11.85 -8.68 -17.85
C SER A 613 10.66 -8.02 -18.54
N PRO A 614 10.59 -8.06 -19.88
CA PRO A 614 9.40 -7.60 -20.61
C PRO A 614 8.12 -8.26 -20.12
N VAL A 615 8.19 -9.54 -19.72
CA VAL A 615 7.05 -10.28 -19.17
C VAL A 615 6.52 -9.66 -17.88
N ILE A 616 7.40 -9.38 -16.89
CA ILE A 616 7.00 -8.79 -15.61
C ILE A 616 6.52 -7.35 -15.84
N ARG A 617 7.24 -6.56 -16.66
CA ARG A 617 6.88 -5.18 -17.02
C ARG A 617 5.52 -5.11 -17.70
N GLY A 618 5.30 -5.96 -18.71
CA GLY A 618 4.03 -6.01 -19.42
C GLY A 618 2.88 -6.49 -18.54
N LYS A 619 3.08 -7.53 -17.73
CA LYS A 619 2.09 -7.97 -16.73
C LYS A 619 1.73 -6.83 -15.76
N TRP A 620 2.73 -6.06 -15.32
CA TRP A 620 2.50 -4.92 -14.42
C TRP A 620 1.65 -3.84 -15.09
N VAL A 621 1.93 -3.49 -16.35
CA VAL A 621 1.13 -2.52 -17.13
C VAL A 621 -0.31 -3.00 -17.28
N LEU A 622 -0.51 -4.25 -17.69
CA LEU A 622 -1.84 -4.83 -17.87
C LEU A 622 -2.65 -4.86 -16.57
N SER A 623 -2.01 -5.27 -15.47
CA SER A 623 -2.69 -5.49 -14.19
C SER A 623 -2.94 -4.21 -13.40
N ASN A 624 -1.99 -3.25 -13.44
CA ASN A 624 -2.03 -2.06 -12.58
C ASN A 624 -2.49 -0.81 -13.29
N LEU A 625 -2.28 -0.70 -14.62
CA LEU A 625 -2.68 0.48 -15.38
C LEU A 625 -3.91 0.26 -16.26
N LEU A 626 -4.08 -0.95 -16.81
CA LEU A 626 -5.23 -1.26 -17.69
C LEU A 626 -6.36 -2.05 -17.00
N GLY A 627 -6.12 -2.60 -15.80
CA GLY A 627 -7.11 -3.41 -15.08
C GLY A 627 -7.49 -4.71 -15.81
N THR A 628 -6.60 -5.20 -16.67
CA THR A 628 -6.81 -6.40 -17.51
C THR A 628 -5.70 -7.42 -17.25
N PRO A 629 -5.62 -7.99 -16.04
CA PRO A 629 -4.58 -8.96 -15.74
C PRO A 629 -4.62 -10.14 -16.71
N PRO A 630 -3.45 -10.64 -17.16
CA PRO A 630 -3.40 -11.86 -17.96
C PRO A 630 -3.87 -13.05 -17.11
N PRO A 631 -4.32 -14.13 -17.75
CA PRO A 631 -4.69 -15.35 -17.03
C PRO A 631 -3.47 -15.88 -16.23
N PRO A 632 -3.71 -16.62 -15.14
CA PRO A 632 -2.62 -17.24 -14.39
C PRO A 632 -1.85 -18.22 -15.30
N PRO A 633 -0.53 -18.39 -15.09
CA PRO A 633 0.25 -19.35 -15.85
C PRO A 633 -0.32 -20.77 -15.65
N LEU A 634 -0.20 -21.59 -16.69
CA LEU A 634 -0.55 -22.99 -16.58
C LEU A 634 0.39 -23.68 -15.57
N PRO A 635 -0.08 -24.73 -14.88
CA PRO A 635 0.80 -25.57 -14.06
C PRO A 635 1.96 -26.11 -14.90
N ASP A 636 3.14 -26.22 -14.31
CA ASP A 636 4.33 -26.83 -14.91
C ASP A 636 4.93 -26.14 -16.15
N VAL A 637 4.70 -24.82 -16.32
CA VAL A 637 5.39 -24.06 -17.36
C VAL A 637 6.87 -23.93 -17.00
N PRO A 638 7.81 -24.39 -17.86
CA PRO A 638 9.23 -24.25 -17.63
C PRO A 638 9.65 -22.77 -17.54
N SER A 639 10.51 -22.45 -16.59
CA SER A 639 11.13 -21.11 -16.54
C SER A 639 11.99 -20.86 -17.77
N LEU A 640 11.92 -19.66 -18.32
CA LEU A 640 12.77 -19.19 -19.42
C LEU A 640 14.27 -19.24 -19.07
N GLU A 641 14.62 -19.28 -17.80
CA GLU A 641 15.99 -19.15 -17.32
C GLU A 641 16.90 -20.31 -17.70
N ASN A 642 16.34 -21.49 -17.95
CA ASN A 642 17.11 -22.72 -18.14
C ASN A 642 17.28 -23.16 -19.60
N THR A 643 16.76 -22.43 -20.59
CA THR A 643 16.68 -22.95 -21.97
C THR A 643 17.36 -22.08 -23.01
N VAL A 644 18.18 -21.08 -22.64
CA VAL A 644 18.54 -20.05 -23.61
C VAL A 644 20.05 -19.95 -23.85
N GLY A 645 20.40 -20.05 -25.15
CA GLY A 645 21.75 -19.90 -25.64
C GLY A 645 22.34 -18.51 -25.41
N GLU A 646 23.65 -18.47 -25.17
CA GLU A 646 24.42 -17.24 -25.04
C GLU A 646 24.35 -16.41 -26.33
N GLY A 647 24.24 -15.07 -26.19
CA GLY A 647 24.34 -14.13 -27.34
C GLY A 647 23.01 -13.73 -27.99
N LEU A 648 21.83 -14.11 -27.44
CA LEU A 648 20.54 -13.66 -27.93
C LEU A 648 19.98 -12.52 -27.04
N SER A 649 19.39 -11.50 -27.68
CA SER A 649 18.64 -10.45 -26.96
C SER A 649 17.43 -11.04 -26.21
N VAL A 650 16.92 -10.33 -25.19
CA VAL A 650 15.71 -10.77 -24.45
C VAL A 650 14.54 -10.96 -25.41
N ARG A 651 14.38 -10.11 -26.42
CA ARG A 651 13.31 -10.23 -27.43
C ARG A 651 13.44 -11.50 -28.26
N GLU A 652 14.64 -11.85 -28.73
CA GLU A 652 14.88 -13.06 -29.52
C GLU A 652 14.60 -14.32 -28.69
N ARG A 653 14.98 -14.32 -27.42
CA ARG A 653 14.66 -15.40 -26.49
C ARG A 653 13.15 -15.59 -26.30
N LEU A 654 12.43 -14.50 -26.07
CA LEU A 654 10.99 -14.53 -25.96
C LEU A 654 10.30 -14.93 -27.28
N ALA A 655 10.86 -14.56 -28.43
CA ALA A 655 10.36 -15.01 -29.72
C ALA A 655 10.47 -16.53 -29.89
N GLN A 656 11.59 -17.15 -29.47
CA GLN A 656 11.74 -18.61 -29.47
C GLN A 656 10.73 -19.28 -28.53
N HIS A 657 10.51 -18.70 -27.32
CA HIS A 657 9.50 -19.22 -26.40
C HIS A 657 8.08 -19.16 -26.98
N ARG A 658 7.74 -18.07 -27.67
CA ARG A 658 6.44 -17.90 -28.35
C ARG A 658 6.24 -18.77 -29.60
N ALA A 659 7.29 -19.44 -30.08
CA ALA A 659 7.13 -20.43 -31.14
C ALA A 659 6.20 -21.59 -30.71
N ASN A 660 6.08 -21.84 -29.41
CA ASN A 660 5.07 -22.74 -28.85
C ASN A 660 3.70 -22.03 -28.79
N PRO A 661 2.65 -22.52 -29.47
CA PRO A 661 1.33 -21.90 -29.48
C PRO A 661 0.70 -21.73 -28.08
N VAL A 662 0.97 -22.64 -27.16
CA VAL A 662 0.47 -22.59 -25.79
C VAL A 662 1.06 -21.38 -25.06
N CYS A 663 2.39 -21.17 -25.18
CA CYS A 663 3.07 -20.02 -24.60
C CYS A 663 2.65 -18.71 -25.29
N ALA A 664 2.51 -18.73 -26.61
CA ALA A 664 2.09 -17.57 -27.42
C ALA A 664 0.75 -16.99 -26.97
N SER A 665 -0.18 -17.84 -26.51
CA SER A 665 -1.53 -17.41 -26.09
C SER A 665 -1.53 -16.34 -25.00
N CYS A 666 -0.55 -16.36 -24.10
CA CYS A 666 -0.37 -15.35 -23.04
C CYS A 666 0.69 -14.30 -23.42
N HIS A 667 1.83 -14.75 -23.95
CA HIS A 667 2.97 -13.87 -24.21
C HIS A 667 2.72 -12.85 -25.33
N ASN A 668 1.84 -13.14 -26.30
CA ASN A 668 1.42 -12.16 -27.30
C ASN A 668 0.65 -10.96 -26.69
N LEU A 669 0.06 -11.11 -25.51
CA LEU A 669 -0.58 -10.01 -24.78
C LEU A 669 0.36 -9.34 -23.81
N ILE A 670 1.23 -10.13 -23.15
CA ILE A 670 2.04 -9.64 -22.01
C ILE A 670 3.31 -8.95 -22.50
N ASP A 671 4.03 -9.54 -23.48
CA ASP A 671 5.36 -9.07 -23.84
C ASP A 671 5.38 -7.71 -24.57
N PRO A 672 4.44 -7.38 -25.49
CA PRO A 672 4.51 -6.15 -26.26
C PRO A 672 4.54 -4.86 -25.43
N PRO A 673 3.67 -4.63 -24.41
CA PRO A 673 3.80 -3.46 -23.57
C PRO A 673 5.10 -3.44 -22.74
N GLY A 674 5.67 -4.61 -22.43
CA GLY A 674 6.94 -4.72 -21.73
C GLY A 674 8.14 -4.35 -22.59
N PHE A 675 8.13 -4.72 -23.88
CA PHE A 675 9.20 -4.35 -24.82
C PHE A 675 9.37 -2.84 -24.97
N ALA A 676 8.29 -2.08 -24.89
CA ALA A 676 8.32 -0.62 -24.93
C ALA A 676 9.17 0.02 -23.82
N LEU A 677 9.47 -0.72 -22.76
CA LEU A 677 10.24 -0.26 -21.61
C LEU A 677 11.70 -0.75 -21.63
N GLU A 678 12.17 -1.46 -22.67
CA GLU A 678 13.50 -2.08 -22.70
C GLU A 678 14.66 -1.09 -22.88
N ASN A 679 14.39 0.16 -23.25
CA ASN A 679 15.38 1.22 -23.13
C ASN A 679 15.82 1.51 -21.70
N TYR A 680 15.15 0.96 -20.69
CA TYR A 680 15.58 1.04 -19.29
C TYR A 680 16.14 -0.31 -18.85
N ASP A 681 17.33 -0.30 -18.26
CA ASP A 681 17.92 -1.49 -17.66
C ASP A 681 17.19 -1.93 -16.38
N ALA A 682 17.73 -2.93 -15.69
CA ALA A 682 17.09 -3.49 -14.50
C ALA A 682 17.09 -2.55 -13.28
N VAL A 683 17.87 -1.48 -13.31
CA VAL A 683 17.89 -0.43 -12.27
C VAL A 683 17.41 0.93 -12.83
N GLY A 684 16.65 0.88 -13.91
CA GLY A 684 16.02 2.06 -14.50
C GLY A 684 16.96 3.05 -15.19
N ARG A 685 18.21 2.67 -15.52
CA ARG A 685 19.11 3.52 -16.29
C ARG A 685 18.75 3.43 -17.78
N TRP A 686 18.80 4.56 -18.47
CA TRP A 686 18.54 4.59 -19.92
C TRP A 686 19.67 3.92 -20.70
N ARG A 687 19.32 3.06 -21.66
CA ARG A 687 20.22 2.36 -22.57
C ARG A 687 19.64 2.30 -23.99
N THR A 688 20.48 2.21 -25.00
CA THR A 688 20.09 2.08 -26.42
C THR A 688 20.62 0.80 -27.06
N VAL A 689 21.50 0.09 -26.35
CA VAL A 689 22.17 -1.12 -26.83
C VAL A 689 22.06 -2.21 -25.77
N GLU A 690 21.82 -3.45 -26.20
CA GLU A 690 21.87 -4.68 -25.41
C GLU A 690 22.71 -5.70 -26.17
N GLU A 691 23.68 -6.36 -25.51
CA GLU A 691 24.59 -7.34 -26.12
C GLU A 691 25.22 -6.85 -27.42
N GLY A 692 25.58 -5.56 -27.48
CA GLY A 692 26.21 -4.94 -28.66
C GLY A 692 25.25 -4.62 -29.80
N ARG A 693 23.96 -4.82 -29.67
CA ARG A 693 22.93 -4.56 -30.68
C ARG A 693 21.97 -3.45 -30.25
N PRO A 694 21.44 -2.66 -31.20
CA PRO A 694 20.38 -1.71 -30.90
C PRO A 694 19.17 -2.41 -30.27
N ILE A 695 18.57 -1.80 -29.25
CA ILE A 695 17.39 -2.33 -28.61
C ILE A 695 16.15 -2.06 -29.47
N ASP A 696 15.41 -3.11 -29.79
CA ASP A 696 14.11 -3.03 -30.42
C ASP A 696 13.01 -2.85 -29.37
N THR A 697 12.37 -1.66 -29.38
CA THR A 697 11.31 -1.27 -28.45
C THR A 697 9.91 -1.28 -29.07
N ALA A 698 9.77 -1.88 -30.26
CA ALA A 698 8.47 -2.06 -30.88
C ALA A 698 7.54 -2.84 -29.93
N GLY A 699 6.42 -2.27 -29.62
CA GLY A 699 5.43 -2.77 -28.65
C GLY A 699 4.02 -2.61 -29.14
N GLY A 700 3.07 -2.96 -28.31
CA GLY A 700 1.66 -2.82 -28.62
C GLY A 700 0.79 -3.02 -27.37
N LEU A 701 -0.49 -2.67 -27.47
CA LEU A 701 -1.49 -2.95 -26.45
C LEU A 701 -2.47 -4.02 -26.95
N PRO A 702 -3.22 -4.66 -26.04
CA PRO A 702 -4.19 -5.69 -26.42
C PRO A 702 -5.30 -5.22 -27.37
N ASP A 703 -5.47 -3.91 -27.52
CA ASP A 703 -6.39 -3.32 -28.48
C ASP A 703 -5.91 -3.39 -29.93
N GLY A 704 -4.70 -3.90 -30.17
CA GLY A 704 -4.06 -4.00 -31.48
C GLY A 704 -3.33 -2.76 -31.91
N SER A 705 -3.23 -1.71 -31.05
CA SER A 705 -2.36 -0.57 -31.31
C SER A 705 -0.91 -0.98 -31.24
N GLU A 706 -0.12 -0.49 -32.18
CA GLU A 706 1.34 -0.69 -32.26
C GLU A 706 2.03 0.65 -32.05
N PHE A 707 3.17 0.63 -31.40
CA PHE A 707 3.96 1.83 -31.09
C PHE A 707 5.41 1.46 -30.78
N GLU A 708 6.23 2.48 -30.63
CA GLU A 708 7.64 2.32 -30.30
C GLU A 708 7.98 3.04 -29.00
N GLY A 709 8.65 2.35 -28.11
CA GLY A 709 9.20 2.86 -26.86
C GLY A 709 8.16 3.33 -25.83
N VAL A 710 8.69 3.85 -24.73
CA VAL A 710 7.86 4.29 -23.58
C VAL A 710 6.91 5.43 -23.91
N ALA A 711 7.29 6.33 -24.82
CA ALA A 711 6.42 7.44 -25.23
C ALA A 711 5.18 6.94 -25.99
N GLY A 712 5.38 5.95 -26.87
CA GLY A 712 4.27 5.31 -27.56
C GLY A 712 3.35 4.55 -26.62
N LEU A 713 3.89 3.80 -25.66
CA LEU A 713 3.11 3.14 -24.62
C LEU A 713 2.30 4.13 -23.79
N GLN A 714 2.92 5.23 -23.36
CA GLN A 714 2.27 6.30 -22.63
C GLN A 714 1.10 6.88 -23.40
N GLN A 715 1.30 7.20 -24.69
CA GLN A 715 0.24 7.72 -25.55
C GLN A 715 -0.90 6.70 -25.73
N GLY A 716 -0.56 5.42 -25.91
CA GLY A 716 -1.54 4.36 -26.02
C GLY A 716 -2.44 4.26 -24.78
N LEU A 717 -1.88 4.40 -23.58
CA LEU A 717 -2.64 4.44 -22.33
C LEU A 717 -3.52 5.69 -22.22
N LEU A 718 -3.02 6.86 -22.67
CA LEU A 718 -3.73 8.13 -22.62
C LEU A 718 -4.84 8.25 -23.68
N ASN A 719 -4.80 7.46 -24.76
CA ASN A 719 -5.86 7.43 -25.76
C ASN A 719 -7.19 6.88 -25.20
N ARG A 720 -7.13 6.10 -24.10
CA ARG A 720 -8.29 5.53 -23.39
C ARG A 720 -8.18 5.76 -21.89
N PRO A 721 -8.25 7.01 -21.44
CA PRO A 721 -8.02 7.39 -20.05
C PRO A 721 -9.00 6.71 -19.07
N GLU A 722 -10.20 6.37 -19.56
CA GLU A 722 -11.22 5.67 -18.77
C GLU A 722 -10.79 4.24 -18.34
N LEU A 723 -9.89 3.59 -19.06
CA LEU A 723 -9.36 2.28 -18.67
C LEU A 723 -8.41 2.42 -17.48
N PHE A 724 -7.50 3.40 -17.54
CA PHE A 724 -6.62 3.69 -16.42
C PHE A 724 -7.38 4.19 -15.20
N ALA A 725 -8.33 5.11 -15.38
CA ALA A 725 -9.20 5.57 -14.30
C ALA A 725 -10.02 4.43 -13.68
N GLY A 726 -10.52 3.52 -14.50
CA GLY A 726 -11.22 2.31 -14.05
C GLY A 726 -10.33 1.39 -13.23
N ALA A 727 -9.12 1.09 -13.73
CA ALA A 727 -8.14 0.26 -13.03
C ALA A 727 -7.76 0.86 -11.66
N LEU A 728 -7.49 2.16 -11.61
CA LEU A 728 -7.20 2.85 -10.35
C LEU A 728 -8.40 2.85 -9.41
N THR A 729 -9.62 3.06 -9.92
CA THR A 729 -10.84 3.01 -9.12
C THR A 729 -11.07 1.61 -8.52
N GLU A 730 -10.84 0.53 -9.28
CA GLU A 730 -10.91 -0.85 -8.77
C GLU A 730 -9.89 -1.08 -7.64
N LYS A 731 -8.67 -0.57 -7.78
CA LYS A 731 -7.64 -0.66 -6.73
C LYS A 731 -8.03 0.13 -5.47
N LEU A 732 -8.51 1.36 -5.64
CA LEU A 732 -9.02 2.18 -4.53
C LEU A 732 -10.19 1.50 -3.82
N LEU A 733 -11.13 0.92 -4.57
CA LEU A 733 -12.29 0.22 -4.02
C LEU A 733 -11.87 -1.07 -3.29
N THR A 734 -10.94 -1.84 -3.84
CA THR A 734 -10.35 -3.02 -3.17
C THR A 734 -9.74 -2.65 -1.84
N PHE A 735 -8.90 -1.61 -1.81
CA PHE A 735 -8.26 -1.10 -0.59
C PHE A 735 -9.29 -0.57 0.42
N ALA A 736 -10.26 0.22 -0.03
CA ALA A 736 -11.29 0.81 0.83
C ALA A 736 -12.19 -0.24 1.49
N LEU A 737 -12.58 -1.27 0.74
CA LEU A 737 -13.47 -2.33 1.23
C LEU A 737 -12.71 -3.47 1.94
N GLY A 738 -11.40 -3.67 1.64
CA GLY A 738 -10.61 -4.80 2.10
C GLY A 738 -11.16 -6.13 1.59
N ARG A 739 -11.63 -6.15 0.36
CA ARG A 739 -12.00 -7.34 -0.42
C ARG A 739 -11.73 -7.11 -1.90
N GLY A 740 -11.61 -8.19 -2.66
CA GLY A 740 -11.56 -8.10 -4.11
C GLY A 740 -12.81 -7.44 -4.69
N VAL A 741 -12.63 -6.73 -5.81
CA VAL A 741 -13.72 -6.23 -6.64
C VAL A 741 -14.29 -7.36 -7.46
N GLU A 742 -15.60 -7.50 -7.44
CA GLU A 742 -16.35 -8.52 -8.14
C GLU A 742 -17.20 -7.92 -9.28
N TYR A 743 -17.83 -8.77 -10.12
CA TYR A 743 -18.64 -8.31 -11.23
C TYR A 743 -19.75 -7.33 -10.83
N TYR A 744 -20.35 -7.50 -9.65
CA TYR A 744 -21.43 -6.63 -9.15
C TYR A 744 -20.95 -5.24 -8.72
N ASP A 745 -19.64 -5.02 -8.56
CA ASP A 745 -19.06 -3.69 -8.28
C ASP A 745 -18.81 -2.88 -9.56
N ALA A 746 -18.83 -3.53 -10.74
CA ALA A 746 -18.44 -2.92 -12.00
C ALA A 746 -19.27 -1.68 -12.38
N ALA A 747 -20.57 -1.70 -12.10
CA ALA A 747 -21.45 -0.54 -12.32
C ALA A 747 -21.04 0.65 -11.45
N ALA A 748 -20.67 0.41 -10.18
CA ALA A 748 -20.18 1.46 -9.29
C ALA A 748 -18.84 2.04 -9.76
N VAL A 749 -17.91 1.20 -10.25
CA VAL A 749 -16.65 1.66 -10.85
C VAL A 749 -16.92 2.54 -12.06
N ARG A 750 -17.81 2.14 -12.96
CA ARG A 750 -18.20 2.95 -14.14
C ARG A 750 -18.79 4.29 -13.74
N ASP A 751 -19.62 4.32 -12.71
CA ASP A 751 -20.24 5.57 -12.22
C ASP A 751 -19.19 6.53 -11.67
N VAL A 752 -18.27 6.05 -10.83
CA VAL A 752 -17.14 6.84 -10.32
C VAL A 752 -16.31 7.42 -11.47
N VAL A 753 -15.96 6.61 -12.47
CA VAL A 753 -15.16 7.05 -13.62
C VAL A 753 -15.91 8.10 -14.47
N ARG A 754 -17.22 7.91 -14.72
CA ARG A 754 -18.03 8.88 -15.46
C ARG A 754 -18.09 10.24 -14.76
N ASN A 755 -18.29 10.23 -13.44
CA ASN A 755 -18.34 11.45 -12.64
C ASN A 755 -16.96 12.13 -12.59
N ALA A 756 -15.89 11.37 -12.37
CA ALA A 756 -14.53 11.89 -12.36
C ALA A 756 -14.10 12.47 -13.73
N LYS A 757 -14.59 11.92 -14.85
CA LYS A 757 -14.34 12.47 -16.20
C LYS A 757 -14.86 13.89 -16.33
N ALA A 758 -16.04 14.19 -15.76
CA ALA A 758 -16.61 15.54 -15.76
C ALA A 758 -15.74 16.55 -14.97
N GLU A 759 -14.94 16.07 -14.02
CA GLU A 759 -13.99 16.84 -13.22
C GLU A 759 -12.53 16.68 -13.71
N ASN A 760 -12.31 16.32 -14.96
CA ASN A 760 -10.99 16.10 -15.55
C ASN A 760 -10.15 15.04 -14.80
N TYR A 761 -10.79 14.02 -14.30
CA TYR A 761 -10.16 12.93 -13.53
C TYR A 761 -9.34 13.42 -12.34
N ARG A 762 -9.79 14.47 -11.63
CA ARG A 762 -9.14 14.92 -10.39
C ARG A 762 -9.06 13.78 -9.38
N PHE A 763 -7.97 13.74 -8.65
CA PHE A 763 -7.75 12.64 -7.69
C PHE A 763 -8.84 12.60 -6.62
N SER A 764 -9.24 13.78 -6.09
CA SER A 764 -10.34 13.87 -5.11
C SER A 764 -11.69 13.39 -5.67
N ALA A 765 -11.96 13.56 -6.96
CA ALA A 765 -13.21 13.10 -7.57
C ALA A 765 -13.34 11.57 -7.53
N LEU A 766 -12.24 10.84 -7.75
CA LEU A 766 -12.24 9.38 -7.62
C LEU A 766 -12.46 8.95 -6.16
N LEU A 767 -11.73 9.55 -5.21
CA LEU A 767 -11.81 9.18 -3.78
C LEU A 767 -13.19 9.48 -3.20
N VAL A 768 -13.75 10.65 -3.50
CA VAL A 768 -15.12 11.03 -3.11
C VAL A 768 -16.14 10.11 -3.81
N GLY A 769 -15.92 9.80 -5.07
CA GLY A 769 -16.76 8.86 -5.83
C GLY A 769 -16.79 7.47 -5.18
N VAL A 770 -15.64 6.93 -4.78
CA VAL A 770 -15.55 5.67 -4.02
C VAL A 770 -16.32 5.78 -2.71
N ALA A 771 -16.13 6.84 -1.92
CA ALA A 771 -16.83 7.04 -0.65
C ALA A 771 -18.36 7.14 -0.81
N LYS A 772 -18.83 7.69 -1.94
CA LYS A 772 -20.27 7.79 -2.27
C LYS A 772 -20.84 6.54 -2.91
N SER A 773 -20.03 5.57 -3.33
CA SER A 773 -20.46 4.39 -4.05
C SER A 773 -21.31 3.44 -3.20
N THR A 774 -22.17 2.68 -3.85
CA THR A 774 -23.02 1.66 -3.22
C THR A 774 -22.20 0.63 -2.42
N PRO A 775 -21.12 0.00 -2.93
CA PRO A 775 -20.35 -0.97 -2.17
C PRO A 775 -19.65 -0.36 -0.94
N PHE A 776 -19.37 0.94 -0.94
CA PHE A 776 -18.76 1.60 0.22
C PHE A 776 -19.77 1.94 1.32
N GLN A 777 -21.00 2.32 0.97
CA GLN A 777 -22.02 2.74 1.93
C GLN A 777 -22.98 1.63 2.36
N MET A 778 -23.01 0.53 1.62
CA MET A 778 -23.95 -0.57 1.84
C MET A 778 -23.22 -1.89 2.06
N ARG A 779 -23.95 -2.88 2.52
CA ARG A 779 -23.49 -4.26 2.74
C ARG A 779 -24.64 -5.22 2.50
N ARG A 780 -24.33 -6.45 2.11
CA ARG A 780 -25.29 -7.54 1.99
C ARG A 780 -25.32 -8.35 3.29
N SER A 781 -26.51 -8.62 3.83
CA SER A 781 -26.67 -9.48 5.02
C SER A 781 -26.26 -10.94 4.74
N ARG A 782 -25.89 -11.66 5.80
CA ARG A 782 -25.50 -13.06 5.74
C ARG A 782 -26.72 -13.96 5.59
#